data_b3e94f14e195fdaf2b385615a078dcea
#
_entry.id   b3e94f14e195fdaf2b385615a078dcea
#
_cell.length_a   1.000
_cell.length_b   1.000
_cell.length_c   1.000
_cell.angle_alpha   90.00
_cell.angle_beta   90.00
_cell.angle_gamma   90.00
#
_symmetry.space_group_name_H-M   'P 1'
#
loop_
_entity.id
_entity.type
_entity.pdbx_description
1 polymer ?
#
loop_
_entity_poly.entity_id
_entity_poly.type
_entity_poly.pdbx_seq_one_letter_code
_entity_poly.pdbx_strand_id
1 'polypeptide(L)'
;MPGMRSLGPRGFLTEEEKQNMPKVTKALLVRILSYLKPYAAQFAVVFVTILLSAVVGLFPSLITGRIVDEALVGKDLALLIKLLIAAFCALTVSQLIGIAENYINAWISQRIICDMRSQMYRHLLHMPHAFFTTEKQGDIITRMDTDISGVSSVISGTLSSVVSHIATVTTTLVALFTMSWKLALVGIAVIPLLILPTKSVGKTRYKLATVGQEKRDEMNQIINETLSVSGSMLVKIFTREQTEYENFTRVNNEVSQAAMKEQRSGSWFRVVMGMFTQIGPLLIYFAGGLLIIRAWDPALTVGTITATVALVNRLYRPVESLLNVGVDFTRSLALFTRIFDYFDRENTITSPADGKTPAVKNQDIVYSHVAFGYTPEKKILTDVSFTVPGGKMYAIVGPSGSGKSTVVNFIPRLYDVEAGSVTINGTDVRDFDLSYLREHIGIVTQETYLFNGTILENLKYAKSDATMEEIENACKTASIHDLIVSLPNGYDTEVGNRGLKLSGGEKQRLSIARVLLKNPEILILDEATSALDSISENAIQDALEVMMAGRTSLVIAHRLSTILKADKILVVNNGVIAEQGTHEELLEQNGIYRELYETQFRTAIDCEQSEDAPFPIETLSTEYEVRRITEADISDVYNLSRSNSRYYRSIGQRPSGQRLTEVISEVPEGAGASQNIFAGFYSGEELLAVLDLITGYPEKDDAFIGWFMVSAAHHRKGIGSQLFADVRAAMKAQGFDHLTLNCPAAGEDAIAFWESQGFRGTVSPEDENTVIMSRDI
;
A
#
# COMPACT_ATOMS: atom_id res chain seq x y z
N MET A 1 -4.86 -22.23 -0.49
CA MET A 1 -4.89 -20.74 -0.56
C MET A 1 -6.26 -20.32 -1.03
N PRO A 2 -7.08 -19.63 -0.26
CA PRO A 2 -8.36 -19.12 -0.72
C PRO A 2 -8.11 -17.87 -1.58
N GLY A 3 -8.78 -17.83 -2.75
CA GLY A 3 -8.57 -16.84 -3.79
C GLY A 3 -8.80 -15.40 -3.36
N MET A 4 -7.85 -14.56 -3.68
CA MET A 4 -7.92 -13.11 -3.63
C MET A 4 -9.07 -12.62 -4.53
N ARG A 5 -10.12 -12.06 -3.95
CA ARG A 5 -11.21 -11.40 -4.68
C ARG A 5 -10.87 -9.93 -4.83
N SER A 6 -10.63 -9.49 -6.07
CA SER A 6 -10.47 -8.06 -6.38
C SER A 6 -11.84 -7.38 -6.38
N LEU A 7 -11.97 -6.33 -5.58
CA LEU A 7 -13.13 -5.44 -5.61
C LEU A 7 -12.93 -4.38 -6.68
N GLY A 8 -13.60 -4.54 -7.82
CA GLY A 8 -13.66 -3.51 -8.85
C GLY A 8 -14.53 -2.32 -8.43
N PRO A 9 -14.29 -1.13 -9.00
CA PRO A 9 -14.89 0.14 -8.53
C PRO A 9 -16.33 0.36 -9.02
N ARG A 10 -17.24 -0.59 -8.93
CA ARG A 10 -18.71 -0.40 -9.02
C ARG A 10 -19.40 -1.72 -8.70
N GLY A 11 -19.76 -1.89 -7.43
CA GLY A 11 -20.28 -3.11 -6.88
C GLY A 11 -21.54 -3.65 -7.53
N PHE A 12 -21.39 -4.79 -8.18
CA PHE A 12 -22.46 -5.75 -8.29
C PHE A 12 -22.21 -6.82 -7.23
N LEU A 13 -23.27 -7.20 -6.53
CA LEU A 13 -23.23 -8.19 -5.46
C LEU A 13 -22.78 -9.56 -6.01
N THR A 14 -21.86 -10.22 -5.33
CA THR A 14 -21.49 -11.63 -5.62
C THR A 14 -22.66 -12.56 -5.35
N GLU A 15 -22.60 -13.82 -5.80
CA GLU A 15 -23.66 -14.81 -5.49
C GLU A 15 -23.81 -15.04 -3.98
N GLU A 16 -22.71 -14.97 -3.21
CA GLU A 16 -22.73 -15.04 -1.74
C GLU A 16 -23.39 -13.82 -1.11
N GLU A 17 -23.11 -12.61 -1.65
CA GLU A 17 -23.79 -11.38 -1.21
C GLU A 17 -25.27 -11.38 -1.57
N LYS A 18 -25.67 -12.05 -2.66
CA LYS A 18 -27.08 -12.24 -3.03
C LYS A 18 -27.81 -13.23 -2.09
N GLN A 19 -27.14 -14.29 -1.66
CA GLN A 19 -27.68 -15.22 -0.67
C GLN A 19 -27.75 -14.58 0.72
N ASN A 20 -26.81 -13.67 1.01
CA ASN A 20 -26.75 -12.88 2.24
C ASN A 20 -27.39 -11.48 2.07
N MET A 21 -28.24 -11.26 1.05
CA MET A 21 -28.96 -9.98 0.94
C MET A 21 -29.63 -9.65 2.26
N PRO A 22 -29.31 -8.51 2.90
CA PRO A 22 -29.95 -8.16 4.15
C PRO A 22 -31.44 -8.03 3.88
N LYS A 23 -32.22 -8.86 4.56
CA LYS A 23 -33.68 -8.67 4.57
C LYS A 23 -33.91 -7.24 5.00
N VAL A 24 -34.76 -6.51 4.24
CA VAL A 24 -35.15 -5.16 4.60
C VAL A 24 -35.72 -5.18 6.02
N THR A 25 -34.87 -4.89 7.00
CA THR A 25 -35.30 -4.86 8.39
C THR A 25 -35.81 -3.46 8.71
N LYS A 26 -36.87 -3.39 9.53
CA LYS A 26 -37.38 -2.10 10.03
C LYS A 26 -36.27 -1.29 10.71
N ALA A 27 -35.33 -1.96 11.39
CA ALA A 27 -34.18 -1.33 12.04
C ALA A 27 -33.25 -0.61 11.04
N LEU A 28 -32.93 -1.24 9.90
CA LEU A 28 -32.09 -0.64 8.86
C LEU A 28 -32.76 0.62 8.27
N LEU A 29 -34.08 0.54 7.98
CA LEU A 29 -34.83 1.70 7.47
C LEU A 29 -34.87 2.85 8.48
N VAL A 30 -35.11 2.57 9.76
CA VAL A 30 -35.11 3.58 10.82
C VAL A 30 -33.72 4.23 10.93
N ARG A 31 -32.66 3.46 10.82
CA ARG A 31 -31.28 3.97 10.86
C ARG A 31 -30.97 4.87 9.66
N ILE A 32 -31.36 4.47 8.45
CA ILE A 32 -31.25 5.33 7.26
C ILE A 32 -32.00 6.65 7.46
N LEU A 33 -33.25 6.58 7.95
CA LEU A 33 -34.06 7.76 8.21
C LEU A 33 -33.46 8.65 9.31
N SER A 34 -32.73 8.11 10.27
CA SER A 34 -32.04 8.91 11.28
C SER A 34 -30.97 9.83 10.71
N TYR A 35 -30.28 9.42 9.64
CA TYR A 35 -29.32 10.27 8.91
C TYR A 35 -30.01 11.37 8.09
N LEU A 36 -31.30 11.18 7.73
CA LEU A 36 -32.10 12.21 7.02
C LEU A 36 -32.71 13.21 7.97
N LYS A 37 -32.89 12.84 9.25
CA LYS A 37 -33.58 13.67 10.26
C LYS A 37 -33.01 15.10 10.40
N PRO A 38 -31.67 15.32 10.42
CA PRO A 38 -31.12 16.68 10.50
C PRO A 38 -31.51 17.59 9.33
N TYR A 39 -31.88 16.99 8.20
CA TYR A 39 -32.24 17.70 6.95
C TYR A 39 -33.73 17.70 6.68
N ALA A 40 -34.57 17.37 7.67
CA ALA A 40 -36.04 17.25 7.51
C ALA A 40 -36.70 18.53 7.00
N ALA A 41 -36.23 19.71 7.41
CA ALA A 41 -36.74 20.98 6.93
C ALA A 41 -36.48 21.17 5.43
N GLN A 42 -35.31 20.84 4.95
CA GLN A 42 -34.93 20.92 3.53
C GLN A 42 -35.71 19.90 2.70
N PHE A 43 -35.92 18.68 3.21
CA PHE A 43 -36.75 17.67 2.56
C PHE A 43 -38.23 18.14 2.49
N ALA A 44 -38.73 18.83 3.51
CA ALA A 44 -40.08 19.41 3.45
C ALA A 44 -40.18 20.48 2.34
N VAL A 45 -39.15 21.32 2.16
CA VAL A 45 -39.10 22.28 1.05
C VAL A 45 -39.10 21.56 -0.30
N VAL A 46 -38.25 20.51 -0.47
CA VAL A 46 -38.21 19.68 -1.69
C VAL A 46 -39.60 19.05 -1.95
N PHE A 47 -40.26 18.54 -0.93
CA PHE A 47 -41.59 17.96 -1.07
C PHE A 47 -42.62 18.97 -1.57
N VAL A 48 -42.61 20.19 -1.02
CA VAL A 48 -43.48 21.28 -1.46
C VAL A 48 -43.15 21.69 -2.91
N THR A 49 -41.88 21.83 -3.27
CA THR A 49 -41.49 22.17 -4.66
C THR A 49 -41.90 21.10 -5.64
N ILE A 50 -41.80 19.81 -5.29
CA ILE A 50 -42.26 18.67 -6.09
C ILE A 50 -43.78 18.78 -6.34
N LEU A 51 -44.58 19.00 -5.28
CA LEU A 51 -46.01 19.10 -5.42
C LEU A 51 -46.39 20.30 -6.29
N LEU A 52 -45.77 21.46 -6.07
CA LEU A 52 -45.97 22.66 -6.87
C LEU A 52 -45.60 22.42 -8.34
N SER A 53 -44.48 21.83 -8.61
CA SER A 53 -44.00 21.45 -9.96
C SER A 53 -44.97 20.48 -10.64
N ALA A 54 -45.48 19.47 -9.91
CA ALA A 54 -46.42 18.51 -10.42
C ALA A 54 -47.75 19.17 -10.84
N VAL A 55 -48.26 20.13 -10.03
CA VAL A 55 -49.48 20.86 -10.35
C VAL A 55 -49.26 21.87 -11.48
N VAL A 56 -48.24 22.72 -11.41
CA VAL A 56 -47.94 23.73 -12.44
C VAL A 56 -47.70 23.04 -13.80
N GLY A 57 -47.05 21.89 -13.80
CA GLY A 57 -46.82 21.13 -15.01
C GLY A 57 -48.09 20.52 -15.64
N LEU A 58 -49.27 20.54 -15.01
CA LEU A 58 -50.55 20.16 -15.64
C LEU A 58 -51.06 21.23 -16.61
N PHE A 59 -50.80 22.53 -16.29
CA PHE A 59 -51.38 23.64 -17.03
C PHE A 59 -51.10 23.58 -18.55
N PRO A 60 -49.91 23.32 -19.04
CA PRO A 60 -49.68 23.24 -20.49
C PRO A 60 -50.57 22.21 -21.20
N SER A 61 -50.79 21.03 -20.58
CA SER A 61 -51.70 20.01 -21.14
C SER A 61 -53.16 20.44 -21.14
N LEU A 62 -53.61 21.11 -20.06
CA LEU A 62 -54.97 21.64 -19.95
C LEU A 62 -55.22 22.82 -20.92
N ILE A 63 -54.23 23.70 -21.03
CA ILE A 63 -54.29 24.84 -21.95
C ILE A 63 -54.37 24.38 -23.42
N THR A 64 -53.63 23.25 -23.76
CA THR A 64 -53.72 22.68 -25.11
C THR A 64 -55.18 22.35 -25.51
N GLY A 65 -55.97 21.79 -24.57
CA GLY A 65 -57.39 21.55 -24.80
C GLY A 65 -58.20 22.83 -25.12
N ARG A 66 -57.96 23.87 -24.31
CA ARG A 66 -58.61 25.18 -24.52
C ARG A 66 -58.19 25.87 -25.81
N ILE A 67 -56.90 25.71 -26.22
CA ILE A 67 -56.46 26.24 -27.51
C ILE A 67 -57.27 25.62 -28.65
N VAL A 68 -57.49 24.28 -28.56
CA VAL A 68 -58.29 23.59 -29.62
C VAL A 68 -59.74 24.02 -29.60
N ASP A 69 -60.43 23.99 -28.46
CA ASP A 69 -61.86 24.21 -28.37
C ASP A 69 -62.27 25.69 -28.48
N GLU A 70 -61.52 26.61 -27.82
CA GLU A 70 -61.91 28.01 -27.73
C GLU A 70 -61.21 28.89 -28.79
N ALA A 71 -59.87 28.75 -28.92
CA ALA A 71 -59.13 29.66 -29.79
C ALA A 71 -59.17 29.24 -31.26
N LEU A 72 -58.99 27.93 -31.59
CA LEU A 72 -58.94 27.45 -33.00
C LEU A 72 -60.35 27.35 -33.57
N VAL A 73 -61.30 26.76 -32.84
CA VAL A 73 -62.71 26.64 -33.31
C VAL A 73 -63.38 28.02 -33.35
N GLY A 74 -63.11 28.87 -32.34
CA GLY A 74 -63.59 30.26 -32.28
C GLY A 74 -62.89 31.24 -33.24
N LYS A 75 -61.79 30.83 -33.88
CA LYS A 75 -60.95 31.64 -34.78
C LYS A 75 -60.45 32.92 -34.13
N ASP A 76 -60.21 32.88 -32.81
CA ASP A 76 -59.82 34.09 -32.00
C ASP A 76 -58.25 34.04 -31.85
N LEU A 77 -57.57 34.84 -32.68
CA LEU A 77 -56.12 35.00 -32.65
C LEU A 77 -55.59 35.60 -31.32
N ALA A 78 -56.40 36.57 -30.75
CA ALA A 78 -55.98 37.21 -29.52
C ALA A 78 -56.01 36.23 -28.34
N LEU A 79 -57.02 35.37 -28.27
CA LEU A 79 -57.11 34.31 -27.27
C LEU A 79 -56.03 33.25 -27.48
N LEU A 80 -55.72 32.86 -28.72
CA LEU A 80 -54.64 31.94 -29.03
C LEU A 80 -53.31 32.44 -28.51
N ILE A 81 -52.96 33.71 -28.75
CA ILE A 81 -51.71 34.30 -28.29
C ILE A 81 -51.63 34.30 -26.75
N LYS A 82 -52.74 34.69 -26.09
CA LYS A 82 -52.81 34.70 -24.60
C LYS A 82 -52.59 33.29 -24.01
N LEU A 83 -53.24 32.29 -24.58
CA LEU A 83 -53.11 30.89 -24.13
C LEU A 83 -51.70 30.33 -24.37
N LEU A 84 -51.09 30.65 -25.52
CA LEU A 84 -49.69 30.26 -25.79
C LEU A 84 -48.70 30.90 -24.80
N ILE A 85 -48.86 32.21 -24.52
CA ILE A 85 -48.07 32.91 -23.51
C ILE A 85 -48.27 32.27 -22.14
N ALA A 86 -49.49 31.98 -21.74
CA ALA A 86 -49.80 31.33 -20.47
C ALA A 86 -49.19 29.94 -20.37
N ALA A 87 -49.25 29.13 -21.45
CA ALA A 87 -48.61 27.82 -21.51
C ALA A 87 -47.08 27.93 -21.41
N PHE A 88 -46.48 28.89 -22.12
CA PHE A 88 -45.04 29.15 -22.05
C PHE A 88 -44.62 29.62 -20.65
N CYS A 89 -45.36 30.53 -20.03
CA CYS A 89 -45.11 30.96 -18.65
C CYS A 89 -45.17 29.76 -17.66
N ALA A 90 -46.22 28.92 -17.79
CA ALA A 90 -46.37 27.73 -16.94
C ALA A 90 -45.21 26.75 -17.12
N LEU A 91 -44.76 26.52 -18.35
CA LEU A 91 -43.59 25.70 -18.65
C LEU A 91 -42.33 26.30 -18.01
N THR A 92 -42.10 27.61 -18.19
CA THR A 92 -40.93 28.31 -17.63
C THR A 92 -40.89 28.21 -16.12
N VAL A 93 -42.03 28.51 -15.47
CA VAL A 93 -42.15 28.42 -14.00
C VAL A 93 -41.89 26.98 -13.52
N SER A 94 -42.46 25.98 -14.19
CA SER A 94 -42.23 24.59 -13.83
C SER A 94 -40.74 24.21 -13.94
N GLN A 95 -40.04 24.68 -14.98
CA GLN A 95 -38.60 24.42 -15.14
C GLN A 95 -37.74 25.13 -14.07
N LEU A 96 -38.09 26.37 -13.71
CA LEU A 96 -37.41 27.12 -12.64
C LEU A 96 -37.57 26.43 -11.28
N ILE A 97 -38.78 25.93 -10.97
CA ILE A 97 -39.03 25.12 -9.78
C ILE A 97 -38.16 23.84 -9.80
N GLY A 98 -38.10 23.17 -10.96
CA GLY A 98 -37.25 21.98 -11.12
C GLY A 98 -35.77 22.26 -10.91
N ILE A 99 -35.27 23.42 -11.36
CA ILE A 99 -33.87 23.83 -11.09
C ILE A 99 -33.66 24.02 -9.59
N ALA A 100 -34.55 24.69 -8.90
CA ALA A 100 -34.48 24.92 -7.45
C ALA A 100 -34.53 23.57 -6.68
N GLU A 101 -35.44 22.68 -7.08
CA GLU A 101 -35.55 21.33 -6.53
C GLU A 101 -34.24 20.56 -6.67
N ASN A 102 -33.68 20.51 -7.88
CA ASN A 102 -32.42 19.82 -8.16
C ASN A 102 -31.25 20.39 -7.35
N TYR A 103 -31.19 21.72 -7.22
CA TYR A 103 -30.16 22.37 -6.42
C TYR A 103 -30.25 21.99 -4.94
N ILE A 104 -31.46 22.04 -4.34
CA ILE A 104 -31.66 21.68 -2.93
C ILE A 104 -31.34 20.18 -2.72
N ASN A 105 -31.79 19.30 -3.61
CA ASN A 105 -31.49 17.88 -3.54
C ASN A 105 -29.98 17.61 -3.62
N ALA A 106 -29.26 18.26 -4.53
CA ALA A 106 -27.83 18.14 -4.66
C ALA A 106 -27.11 18.63 -3.38
N TRP A 107 -27.57 19.77 -2.82
CA TRP A 107 -27.01 20.32 -1.59
C TRP A 107 -27.19 19.34 -0.41
N ILE A 108 -28.43 18.84 -0.19
CA ILE A 108 -28.72 17.85 0.87
C ILE A 108 -27.78 16.62 0.71
N SER A 109 -27.71 16.09 -0.50
CA SER A 109 -26.92 14.92 -0.82
C SER A 109 -25.43 15.09 -0.51
N GLN A 110 -24.84 16.21 -0.95
CA GLN A 110 -23.44 16.50 -0.70
C GLN A 110 -23.16 16.73 0.80
N ARG A 111 -24.12 17.33 1.51
CA ARG A 111 -23.96 17.54 2.95
C ARG A 111 -23.98 16.22 3.73
N ILE A 112 -24.92 15.33 3.40
CA ILE A 112 -24.96 13.99 4.01
C ILE A 112 -23.68 13.19 3.73
N ILE A 113 -23.17 13.24 2.49
CA ILE A 113 -21.89 12.61 2.14
C ILE A 113 -20.75 13.15 3.01
N CYS A 114 -20.65 14.47 3.12
CA CYS A 114 -19.62 15.14 3.92
C CYS A 114 -19.70 14.69 5.40
N ASP A 115 -20.89 14.68 5.97
CA ASP A 115 -21.08 14.25 7.36
C ASP A 115 -20.78 12.77 7.56
N MET A 116 -21.22 11.90 6.66
CA MET A 116 -20.94 10.46 6.73
C MET A 116 -19.45 10.18 6.57
N ARG A 117 -18.75 10.83 5.62
CA ARG A 117 -17.29 10.69 5.46
C ARG A 117 -16.55 11.15 6.72
N SER A 118 -16.92 12.28 7.28
CA SER A 118 -16.29 12.82 8.49
C SER A 118 -16.49 11.89 9.69
N GLN A 119 -17.70 11.35 9.85
CA GLN A 119 -18.01 10.37 10.90
C GLN A 119 -17.23 9.06 10.69
N MET A 120 -17.20 8.54 9.47
CA MET A 120 -16.46 7.31 9.14
C MET A 120 -14.97 7.49 9.38
N TYR A 121 -14.38 8.60 8.92
CA TYR A 121 -12.97 8.89 9.12
C TYR A 121 -12.61 8.97 10.61
N ARG A 122 -13.44 9.68 11.39
CA ARG A 122 -13.25 9.74 12.86
C ARG A 122 -13.35 8.36 13.49
N HIS A 123 -14.32 7.54 13.09
CA HIS A 123 -14.50 6.19 13.60
C HIS A 123 -13.28 5.32 13.28
N LEU A 124 -12.81 5.33 12.03
CA LEU A 124 -11.64 4.57 11.58
C LEU A 124 -10.35 4.98 12.31
N LEU A 125 -10.13 6.27 12.58
CA LEU A 125 -8.97 6.73 13.36
C LEU A 125 -8.91 6.15 14.77
N HIS A 126 -10.05 5.76 15.34
CA HIS A 126 -10.12 5.15 16.67
C HIS A 126 -10.13 3.62 16.65
N MET A 127 -10.15 3.00 15.45
CA MET A 127 -10.13 1.53 15.35
C MET A 127 -8.79 0.97 15.82
N PRO A 128 -8.79 -0.23 16.43
CA PRO A 128 -7.58 -0.89 16.90
C PRO A 128 -6.66 -1.26 15.73
N HIS A 129 -5.36 -1.39 15.99
CA HIS A 129 -4.36 -1.76 14.97
C HIS A 129 -4.72 -3.08 14.25
N ALA A 130 -5.29 -4.03 14.98
CA ALA A 130 -5.78 -5.31 14.44
C ALA A 130 -6.74 -5.14 13.25
N PHE A 131 -7.58 -4.10 13.26
CA PHE A 131 -8.48 -3.81 12.14
C PHE A 131 -7.70 -3.54 10.83
N PHE A 132 -6.64 -2.72 10.90
CA PHE A 132 -5.85 -2.35 9.71
C PHE A 132 -4.95 -3.47 9.21
N THR A 133 -4.62 -4.46 10.05
CA THR A 133 -3.85 -5.64 9.63
C THR A 133 -4.72 -6.72 9.01
N THR A 134 -6.01 -6.78 9.36
CA THR A 134 -6.96 -7.78 8.83
C THR A 134 -7.71 -7.27 7.59
N GLU A 135 -8.07 -5.99 7.56
CA GLU A 135 -8.80 -5.38 6.45
C GLU A 135 -7.86 -4.90 5.35
N LYS A 136 -8.31 -5.03 4.11
CA LYS A 136 -7.55 -4.52 2.97
C LYS A 136 -7.71 -3.00 2.86
N GLN A 137 -6.61 -2.28 2.74
CA GLN A 137 -6.61 -0.83 2.56
C GLN A 137 -7.53 -0.37 1.40
N GLY A 138 -7.54 -1.13 0.29
CA GLY A 138 -8.41 -0.83 -0.86
C GLY A 138 -9.90 -0.91 -0.52
N ASP A 139 -10.30 -1.82 0.37
CA ASP A 139 -11.70 -1.96 0.81
C ASP A 139 -12.13 -0.77 1.66
N ILE A 140 -11.26 -0.33 2.57
CA ILE A 140 -11.49 0.87 3.39
C ILE A 140 -11.70 2.11 2.51
N ILE A 141 -10.80 2.33 1.53
CA ILE A 141 -10.90 3.46 0.59
C ILE A 141 -12.18 3.37 -0.24
N THR A 142 -12.53 2.18 -0.76
CA THR A 142 -13.74 1.98 -1.55
C THR A 142 -14.99 2.31 -0.75
N ARG A 143 -15.06 1.92 0.54
CA ARG A 143 -16.19 2.23 1.41
C ARG A 143 -16.28 3.73 1.72
N MET A 144 -15.15 4.37 2.01
CA MET A 144 -15.12 5.82 2.30
C MET A 144 -15.47 6.68 1.09
N ASP A 145 -15.06 6.29 -0.10
CA ASP A 145 -15.27 7.12 -1.30
C ASP A 145 -16.44 6.63 -2.13
N THR A 146 -16.38 5.43 -2.66
CA THR A 146 -17.36 4.92 -3.63
C THR A 146 -18.70 4.61 -2.98
N ASP A 147 -18.72 3.89 -1.85
CA ASP A 147 -19.96 3.45 -1.22
C ASP A 147 -20.71 4.64 -0.59
N ILE A 148 -20.01 5.53 0.13
CA ILE A 148 -20.63 6.73 0.68
C ILE A 148 -21.09 7.67 -0.43
N SER A 149 -20.33 7.83 -1.53
CA SER A 149 -20.79 8.58 -2.70
C SER A 149 -22.03 7.97 -3.35
N GLY A 150 -22.14 6.64 -3.33
CA GLY A 150 -23.31 5.91 -3.79
C GLY A 150 -24.59 6.26 -3.03
N VAL A 151 -24.50 6.65 -1.76
CA VAL A 151 -25.63 7.13 -0.96
C VAL A 151 -26.28 8.36 -1.58
N SER A 152 -25.50 9.24 -2.25
CA SER A 152 -26.02 10.40 -2.98
C SER A 152 -27.03 10.00 -4.04
N SER A 153 -26.73 8.99 -4.85
CA SER A 153 -27.62 8.52 -5.92
C SER A 153 -28.93 7.97 -5.36
N VAL A 154 -28.90 7.45 -4.13
CA VAL A 154 -30.10 6.97 -3.44
C VAL A 154 -30.97 8.12 -2.97
N ILE A 155 -30.38 9.10 -2.33
CA ILE A 155 -31.11 10.22 -1.70
C ILE A 155 -31.65 11.17 -2.76
N SER A 156 -30.78 11.71 -3.62
CA SER A 156 -31.18 12.68 -4.64
C SER A 156 -31.80 12.03 -5.88
N GLY A 157 -31.38 10.81 -6.22
CA GLY A 157 -31.92 10.06 -7.35
C GLY A 157 -33.19 9.31 -7.00
N THR A 158 -33.07 8.25 -6.19
CA THR A 158 -34.17 7.30 -5.98
C THR A 158 -35.30 7.90 -5.11
N LEU A 159 -34.96 8.47 -3.94
CA LEU A 159 -35.99 8.94 -3.00
C LEU A 159 -36.79 10.12 -3.56
N SER A 160 -36.09 11.14 -4.06
CA SER A 160 -36.75 12.34 -4.64
C SER A 160 -37.53 12.01 -5.91
N SER A 161 -36.97 11.12 -6.79
CA SER A 161 -37.69 10.72 -8.01
C SER A 161 -38.96 9.91 -7.72
N VAL A 162 -38.95 9.03 -6.72
CA VAL A 162 -40.14 8.28 -6.29
C VAL A 162 -41.25 9.25 -5.84
N VAL A 163 -40.89 10.21 -4.99
CA VAL A 163 -41.87 11.24 -4.52
C VAL A 163 -42.39 12.05 -5.69
N SER A 164 -41.50 12.51 -6.59
CA SER A 164 -41.88 13.29 -7.78
C SER A 164 -42.76 12.48 -8.73
N HIS A 165 -42.45 11.21 -8.99
CA HIS A 165 -43.28 10.36 -9.83
C HIS A 165 -44.63 10.05 -9.21
N ILE A 166 -44.72 9.78 -7.91
CA ILE A 166 -46.00 9.61 -7.22
C ILE A 166 -46.84 10.87 -7.28
N ALA A 167 -46.24 12.04 -7.02
CA ALA A 167 -46.94 13.33 -7.12
C ALA A 167 -47.46 13.59 -8.53
N THR A 168 -46.63 13.35 -9.57
CA THR A 168 -47.01 13.52 -10.97
C THR A 168 -48.09 12.53 -11.38
N VAL A 169 -48.00 11.25 -11.01
CA VAL A 169 -49.04 10.24 -11.28
C VAL A 169 -50.35 10.64 -10.63
N THR A 170 -50.33 10.98 -9.32
CA THR A 170 -51.53 11.34 -8.58
C THR A 170 -52.22 12.60 -9.14
N THR A 171 -51.47 13.69 -9.37
CA THR A 171 -52.01 14.93 -9.91
C THR A 171 -52.55 14.74 -11.32
N THR A 172 -51.85 13.95 -12.18
CA THR A 172 -52.30 13.68 -13.53
C THR A 172 -53.55 12.80 -13.56
N LEU A 173 -53.64 11.78 -12.70
CA LEU A 173 -54.86 10.95 -12.58
C LEU A 173 -56.05 11.79 -12.13
N VAL A 174 -55.90 12.61 -11.12
CA VAL A 174 -56.96 13.54 -10.68
C VAL A 174 -57.42 14.40 -11.86
N ALA A 175 -56.49 15.01 -12.59
CA ALA A 175 -56.83 15.82 -13.76
C ALA A 175 -57.55 15.02 -14.86
N LEU A 176 -57.11 13.80 -15.15
CA LEU A 176 -57.77 12.92 -16.14
C LEU A 176 -59.19 12.56 -15.74
N PHE A 177 -59.41 12.15 -14.50
CA PHE A 177 -60.75 11.79 -14.02
C PHE A 177 -61.72 12.95 -13.95
N THR A 178 -61.23 14.16 -13.64
CA THR A 178 -62.05 15.36 -13.63
C THR A 178 -62.46 15.84 -15.02
N MET A 179 -61.60 15.54 -16.06
CA MET A 179 -61.92 15.88 -17.46
C MET A 179 -62.89 14.89 -18.11
N SER A 180 -62.54 13.60 -18.09
CA SER A 180 -63.40 12.54 -18.62
C SER A 180 -62.98 11.18 -18.02
N TRP A 181 -63.83 10.65 -17.12
CA TRP A 181 -63.55 9.35 -16.51
C TRP A 181 -63.52 8.20 -17.53
N LYS A 182 -64.29 8.31 -18.64
CA LYS A 182 -64.33 7.32 -19.72
C LYS A 182 -63.00 7.23 -20.46
N LEU A 183 -62.43 8.39 -20.85
CA LEU A 183 -61.13 8.44 -21.52
C LEU A 183 -59.98 8.14 -20.55
N ALA A 184 -60.12 8.53 -19.29
CA ALA A 184 -59.14 8.15 -18.25
C ALA A 184 -58.99 6.63 -18.14
N LEU A 185 -60.10 5.89 -18.09
CA LEU A 185 -60.06 4.42 -18.06
C LEU A 185 -59.37 3.81 -19.30
N VAL A 186 -59.62 4.36 -20.48
CA VAL A 186 -58.95 3.90 -21.72
C VAL A 186 -57.44 4.12 -21.65
N GLY A 187 -56.99 5.30 -21.20
CA GLY A 187 -55.59 5.62 -21.02
C GLY A 187 -54.88 4.77 -19.98
N ILE A 188 -55.58 4.50 -18.86
CA ILE A 188 -55.04 3.68 -17.76
C ILE A 188 -54.98 2.19 -18.14
N ALA A 189 -55.89 1.71 -19.01
CA ALA A 189 -55.93 0.30 -19.44
C ALA A 189 -54.65 -0.18 -20.17
N VAL A 190 -53.81 0.76 -20.65
CA VAL A 190 -52.51 0.45 -21.29
C VAL A 190 -51.45 0.17 -20.24
N ILE A 191 -51.57 0.67 -18.98
CA ILE A 191 -50.54 0.49 -17.92
C ILE A 191 -50.24 -0.99 -17.61
N PRO A 192 -51.23 -1.87 -17.45
CA PRO A 192 -50.95 -3.32 -17.24
C PRO A 192 -50.09 -3.94 -18.36
N LEU A 193 -50.29 -3.48 -19.61
CA LEU A 193 -49.47 -3.95 -20.76
C LEU A 193 -48.00 -3.54 -20.60
N LEU A 194 -47.70 -2.43 -19.94
CA LEU A 194 -46.32 -2.00 -19.65
C LEU A 194 -45.66 -2.87 -18.58
N ILE A 195 -46.45 -3.44 -17.67
CA ILE A 195 -45.93 -4.25 -16.54
C ILE A 195 -45.50 -5.65 -16.98
N LEU A 196 -46.23 -6.28 -17.92
CA LEU A 196 -46.01 -7.67 -18.33
C LEU A 196 -44.59 -7.92 -18.91
N PRO A 197 -44.05 -7.11 -19.84
CA PRO A 197 -42.70 -7.32 -20.38
C PRO A 197 -41.59 -7.02 -19.36
N THR A 198 -41.83 -6.08 -18.43
CA THR A 198 -40.81 -5.58 -17.51
C THR A 198 -40.24 -6.69 -16.62
N LYS A 199 -41.08 -7.59 -16.11
CA LYS A 199 -40.63 -8.71 -15.23
C LYS A 199 -39.76 -9.73 -15.97
N SER A 200 -40.11 -10.10 -17.22
CA SER A 200 -39.37 -11.10 -18.00
C SER A 200 -38.04 -10.57 -18.48
N VAL A 201 -38.02 -9.35 -19.03
CA VAL A 201 -36.82 -8.72 -19.57
C VAL A 201 -35.88 -8.32 -18.43
N GLY A 202 -36.38 -7.85 -17.31
CA GLY A 202 -35.61 -7.52 -16.13
C GLY A 202 -34.74 -8.70 -15.65
N LYS A 203 -35.27 -9.91 -15.58
CA LYS A 203 -34.53 -11.12 -15.22
C LYS A 203 -33.42 -11.45 -16.22
N THR A 204 -33.67 -11.29 -17.53
CA THR A 204 -32.66 -11.55 -18.57
C THR A 204 -31.55 -10.52 -18.54
N ARG A 205 -31.90 -9.22 -18.43
CA ARG A 205 -30.91 -8.15 -18.31
C ARG A 205 -30.03 -8.30 -17.08
N TYR A 206 -30.62 -8.67 -15.95
CA TYR A 206 -29.87 -8.91 -14.72
C TYR A 206 -28.81 -10.00 -14.91
N LYS A 207 -29.16 -11.15 -15.53
CA LYS A 207 -28.17 -12.20 -15.81
C LYS A 207 -27.04 -11.72 -16.74
N LEU A 208 -27.39 -10.97 -17.79
CA LEU A 208 -26.38 -10.45 -18.71
C LEU A 208 -25.46 -9.40 -18.05
N ALA A 209 -26.02 -8.54 -17.22
CA ALA A 209 -25.26 -7.56 -16.46
C ALA A 209 -24.29 -8.24 -15.45
N THR A 210 -24.72 -9.33 -14.81
CA THR A 210 -23.86 -10.11 -13.90
C THR A 210 -22.67 -10.70 -14.65
N VAL A 211 -22.90 -11.39 -15.78
CA VAL A 211 -21.82 -11.95 -16.61
C VAL A 211 -20.88 -10.83 -17.10
N GLY A 212 -21.44 -9.70 -17.54
CA GLY A 212 -20.62 -8.55 -17.95
C GLY A 212 -19.77 -7.98 -16.82
N GLN A 213 -20.28 -8.03 -15.58
CA GLN A 213 -19.51 -7.59 -14.42
C GLN A 213 -18.38 -8.57 -14.07
N GLU A 214 -18.65 -9.87 -14.06
CA GLU A 214 -17.63 -10.90 -13.82
C GLU A 214 -16.46 -10.75 -14.80
N LYS A 215 -16.75 -10.47 -16.08
CA LYS A 215 -15.72 -10.26 -17.07
C LYS A 215 -14.95 -8.95 -16.90
N ARG A 216 -15.61 -7.88 -16.43
CA ARG A 216 -14.92 -6.63 -16.05
C ARG A 216 -14.00 -6.81 -14.86
N ASP A 217 -14.42 -7.62 -13.88
CA ASP A 217 -13.61 -7.91 -12.69
C ASP A 217 -12.37 -8.74 -13.06
N GLU A 218 -12.50 -9.73 -13.96
CA GLU A 218 -11.38 -10.48 -14.54
C GLU A 218 -10.39 -9.54 -15.27
N MET A 219 -10.91 -8.63 -16.11
CA MET A 219 -10.09 -7.63 -16.80
C MET A 219 -9.36 -6.70 -15.83
N ASN A 220 -10.04 -6.19 -14.79
CA ASN A 220 -9.45 -5.33 -13.78
C ASN A 220 -8.37 -6.06 -12.96
N GLN A 221 -8.54 -7.36 -12.72
CA GLN A 221 -7.54 -8.18 -12.06
C GLN A 221 -6.26 -8.23 -12.91
N ILE A 222 -6.36 -8.52 -14.21
CA ILE A 222 -5.22 -8.53 -15.14
C ILE A 222 -4.50 -7.16 -15.10
N ILE A 223 -5.25 -6.05 -15.19
CA ILE A 223 -4.68 -4.69 -15.14
C ILE A 223 -3.90 -4.47 -13.83
N ASN A 224 -4.52 -4.80 -12.69
CA ASN A 224 -3.90 -4.58 -11.37
C ASN A 224 -2.66 -5.45 -11.15
N GLU A 225 -2.65 -6.68 -11.65
CA GLU A 225 -1.51 -7.59 -11.55
C GLU A 225 -0.37 -7.14 -12.46
N THR A 226 -0.63 -6.90 -13.75
CA THR A 226 0.40 -6.61 -14.75
C THR A 226 0.97 -5.19 -14.67
N LEU A 227 0.15 -4.18 -14.30
CA LEU A 227 0.56 -2.77 -14.22
C LEU A 227 0.97 -2.32 -12.81
N SER A 228 1.01 -3.24 -11.81
CA SER A 228 1.65 -2.96 -10.54
C SER A 228 3.16 -2.82 -10.72
N VAL A 229 3.86 -2.16 -9.77
CA VAL A 229 5.32 -2.01 -9.84
C VAL A 229 6.02 -3.36 -9.99
N SER A 230 5.67 -4.33 -9.13
CA SER A 230 6.25 -5.68 -9.16
C SER A 230 5.81 -6.46 -10.41
N GLY A 231 4.53 -6.38 -10.80
CA GLY A 231 4.00 -7.06 -11.99
C GLY A 231 4.65 -6.54 -13.27
N SER A 232 4.74 -5.22 -13.43
CA SER A 232 5.40 -4.60 -14.58
C SER A 232 6.87 -5.00 -14.69
N MET A 233 7.58 -5.08 -13.56
CA MET A 233 8.95 -5.58 -13.52
C MET A 233 9.04 -7.04 -14.00
N LEU A 234 8.18 -7.93 -13.48
CA LEU A 234 8.17 -9.34 -13.87
C LEU A 234 7.83 -9.52 -15.35
N VAL A 235 6.81 -8.82 -15.86
CA VAL A 235 6.42 -8.86 -17.28
C VAL A 235 7.62 -8.51 -18.18
N LYS A 236 8.40 -7.48 -17.80
CA LYS A 236 9.58 -7.04 -18.56
C LYS A 236 10.76 -8.01 -18.45
N ILE A 237 11.10 -8.46 -17.23
CA ILE A 237 12.21 -9.39 -17.02
C ILE A 237 11.98 -10.71 -17.75
N PHE A 238 10.73 -11.22 -17.74
CA PHE A 238 10.39 -12.46 -18.43
C PHE A 238 9.96 -12.25 -19.90
N THR A 239 10.04 -11.02 -20.44
CA THR A 239 9.66 -10.67 -21.82
C THR A 239 8.28 -11.19 -22.21
N ARG A 240 7.27 -10.98 -21.33
CA ARG A 240 5.90 -11.50 -21.49
C ARG A 240 4.90 -10.45 -21.92
N GLU A 241 5.31 -9.28 -22.39
CA GLU A 241 4.43 -8.19 -22.79
C GLU A 241 3.39 -8.62 -23.81
N GLN A 242 3.81 -9.41 -24.80
CA GLN A 242 2.91 -9.88 -25.86
C GLN A 242 1.89 -10.88 -25.31
N THR A 243 2.30 -11.80 -24.43
CA THR A 243 1.41 -12.79 -23.82
C THR A 243 0.34 -12.12 -22.96
N GLU A 244 0.75 -11.13 -22.13
CA GLU A 244 -0.19 -10.40 -21.29
C GLU A 244 -1.12 -9.50 -22.11
N TYR A 245 -0.64 -8.90 -23.19
CA TYR A 245 -1.46 -8.16 -24.14
C TYR A 245 -2.52 -9.05 -24.80
N GLU A 246 -2.17 -10.25 -25.21
CA GLU A 246 -3.12 -11.21 -25.79
C GLU A 246 -4.16 -11.67 -24.79
N ASN A 247 -3.74 -11.96 -23.53
CA ASN A 247 -4.64 -12.31 -22.45
C ASN A 247 -5.62 -11.17 -22.13
N PHE A 248 -5.12 -9.95 -21.99
CA PHE A 248 -5.95 -8.76 -21.80
C PHE A 248 -6.93 -8.57 -22.95
N THR A 249 -6.46 -8.67 -24.21
CA THR A 249 -7.28 -8.47 -25.40
C THR A 249 -8.40 -9.52 -25.50
N ARG A 250 -8.13 -10.77 -25.14
CA ARG A 250 -9.13 -11.84 -25.08
C ARG A 250 -10.26 -11.49 -24.11
N VAL A 251 -9.91 -11.13 -22.86
CA VAL A 251 -10.89 -10.80 -21.82
C VAL A 251 -11.62 -9.49 -22.15
N ASN A 252 -10.94 -8.49 -22.70
CA ASN A 252 -11.54 -7.23 -23.14
C ASN A 252 -12.59 -7.46 -24.26
N ASN A 253 -12.32 -8.38 -25.18
CA ASN A 253 -13.29 -8.77 -26.21
C ASN A 253 -14.51 -9.48 -25.57
N GLU A 254 -14.32 -10.32 -24.55
CA GLU A 254 -15.42 -10.96 -23.83
C GLU A 254 -16.29 -9.92 -23.09
N VAL A 255 -15.67 -8.92 -22.46
CA VAL A 255 -16.36 -7.76 -21.86
C VAL A 255 -17.20 -7.03 -22.91
N SER A 256 -16.61 -6.72 -24.07
CA SER A 256 -17.31 -6.06 -25.18
C SER A 256 -18.50 -6.86 -25.68
N GLN A 257 -18.34 -8.18 -25.88
CA GLN A 257 -19.42 -9.06 -26.31
C GLN A 257 -20.56 -9.14 -25.26
N ALA A 258 -20.22 -9.23 -23.98
CA ALA A 258 -21.21 -9.23 -22.89
C ALA A 258 -21.99 -7.90 -22.86
N ALA A 259 -21.30 -6.75 -22.98
CA ALA A 259 -21.91 -5.44 -23.05
C ALA A 259 -22.83 -5.28 -24.28
N MET A 260 -22.42 -5.79 -25.45
CA MET A 260 -23.25 -5.77 -26.66
C MET A 260 -24.51 -6.62 -26.51
N LYS A 261 -24.43 -7.81 -25.88
CA LYS A 261 -25.60 -8.65 -25.62
C LYS A 261 -26.57 -7.96 -24.64
N GLU A 262 -26.06 -7.34 -23.58
CA GLU A 262 -26.87 -6.56 -22.64
C GLU A 262 -27.56 -5.38 -23.34
N GLN A 263 -26.81 -4.59 -24.12
CA GLN A 263 -27.33 -3.44 -24.85
C GLN A 263 -28.41 -3.81 -25.86
N ARG A 264 -28.19 -4.93 -26.59
CA ARG A 264 -29.19 -5.44 -27.55
C ARG A 264 -30.49 -5.82 -26.86
N SER A 265 -30.42 -6.53 -25.72
CA SER A 265 -31.59 -6.87 -24.91
C SER A 265 -32.31 -5.62 -24.40
N GLY A 266 -31.56 -4.62 -23.92
CA GLY A 266 -32.12 -3.34 -23.47
C GLY A 266 -32.74 -2.51 -24.58
N SER A 267 -32.18 -2.55 -25.80
CA SER A 267 -32.72 -1.81 -26.94
C SER A 267 -34.06 -2.39 -27.40
N TRP A 268 -34.17 -3.70 -27.50
CA TRP A 268 -35.47 -4.32 -27.82
C TRP A 268 -36.55 -4.01 -26.81
N PHE A 269 -36.21 -4.04 -25.53
CA PHE A 269 -37.14 -3.65 -24.46
C PHE A 269 -37.62 -2.21 -24.62
N ARG A 270 -36.70 -1.27 -24.89
CA ARG A 270 -37.07 0.14 -25.11
C ARG A 270 -37.99 0.33 -26.32
N VAL A 271 -37.73 -0.39 -27.39
CA VAL A 271 -38.61 -0.33 -28.59
C VAL A 271 -40.01 -0.82 -28.25
N VAL A 272 -40.15 -1.98 -27.63
CA VAL A 272 -41.45 -2.53 -27.22
C VAL A 272 -42.19 -1.60 -26.29
N MET A 273 -41.49 -1.08 -25.24
CA MET A 273 -42.08 -0.12 -24.31
C MET A 273 -42.51 1.19 -25.00
N GLY A 274 -41.67 1.70 -25.94
CA GLY A 274 -41.99 2.87 -26.72
C GLY A 274 -43.24 2.66 -27.62
N MET A 275 -43.43 1.45 -28.18
CA MET A 275 -44.66 1.14 -28.93
C MET A 275 -45.89 1.18 -28.04
N PHE A 276 -45.85 0.58 -26.84
CA PHE A 276 -46.99 0.63 -25.91
C PHE A 276 -47.32 2.05 -25.47
N THR A 277 -46.31 2.92 -25.26
CA THR A 277 -46.58 4.34 -24.93
C THR A 277 -47.27 5.12 -26.03
N GLN A 278 -47.11 4.72 -27.29
CA GLN A 278 -47.80 5.32 -28.46
C GLN A 278 -49.21 4.76 -28.70
N ILE A 279 -49.48 3.51 -28.28
CA ILE A 279 -50.80 2.90 -28.40
C ILE A 279 -51.88 3.64 -27.58
N GLY A 280 -51.53 4.08 -26.36
CA GLY A 280 -52.43 4.79 -25.48
C GLY A 280 -53.08 6.04 -26.11
N PRO A 281 -52.29 6.98 -26.61
CA PRO A 281 -52.81 8.13 -27.38
C PRO A 281 -53.72 7.72 -28.55
N LEU A 282 -53.31 6.71 -29.32
CA LEU A 282 -54.16 6.24 -30.45
C LEU A 282 -55.52 5.67 -29.99
N LEU A 283 -55.52 4.90 -28.91
CA LEU A 283 -56.75 4.36 -28.34
C LEU A 283 -57.65 5.46 -27.80
N ILE A 284 -57.07 6.53 -27.22
CA ILE A 284 -57.84 7.69 -26.74
C ILE A 284 -58.46 8.46 -27.89
N TYR A 285 -57.70 8.67 -29.00
CA TYR A 285 -58.26 9.29 -30.21
C TYR A 285 -59.38 8.42 -30.80
N PHE A 286 -59.18 7.10 -30.89
CA PHE A 286 -60.20 6.20 -31.37
C PHE A 286 -61.44 6.17 -30.50
N ALA A 287 -61.30 5.97 -29.17
CA ALA A 287 -62.44 5.92 -28.25
C ALA A 287 -63.13 7.25 -28.14
N GLY A 288 -62.37 8.38 -28.00
CA GLY A 288 -62.92 9.74 -27.95
C GLY A 288 -63.63 10.14 -29.25
N GLY A 289 -63.02 9.81 -30.38
CA GLY A 289 -63.64 10.03 -31.69
C GLY A 289 -64.95 9.24 -31.84
N LEU A 290 -64.97 7.96 -31.43
CA LEU A 290 -66.16 7.14 -31.44
C LEU A 290 -67.28 7.73 -30.55
N LEU A 291 -66.92 8.20 -29.34
CA LEU A 291 -67.84 8.82 -28.40
C LEU A 291 -68.44 10.13 -28.95
N ILE A 292 -67.68 10.96 -29.65
CA ILE A 292 -68.15 12.17 -30.33
C ILE A 292 -69.06 11.85 -31.55
N ILE A 293 -68.54 10.97 -32.47
CA ILE A 293 -69.23 10.64 -33.71
C ILE A 293 -70.60 9.97 -33.44
N ARG A 294 -70.66 9.10 -32.41
CA ARG A 294 -71.89 8.43 -32.00
C ARG A 294 -72.76 9.25 -31.06
N ALA A 295 -72.31 10.47 -30.68
CA ALA A 295 -73.00 11.35 -29.71
C ALA A 295 -73.33 10.66 -28.38
N TRP A 296 -72.48 9.69 -27.95
CA TRP A 296 -72.60 8.97 -26.67
C TRP A 296 -72.19 9.83 -25.44
N ASP A 297 -71.45 10.91 -25.66
CA ASP A 297 -71.06 11.87 -24.65
C ASP A 297 -71.05 13.29 -25.23
N PRO A 298 -72.20 14.03 -25.13
CA PRO A 298 -72.30 15.36 -25.69
C PRO A 298 -71.40 16.42 -25.03
N ALA A 299 -70.90 16.15 -23.83
CA ALA A 299 -69.97 17.03 -23.12
C ALA A 299 -68.51 16.88 -23.58
N LEU A 300 -68.20 15.84 -24.39
CA LEU A 300 -66.84 15.57 -24.85
C LEU A 300 -66.55 16.44 -26.09
N THR A 301 -65.42 17.18 -26.00
CA THR A 301 -64.92 18.03 -27.07
C THR A 301 -63.65 17.50 -27.67
N VAL A 302 -63.27 17.99 -28.87
CA VAL A 302 -61.98 17.66 -29.50
C VAL A 302 -60.80 18.10 -28.64
N GLY A 303 -60.91 19.27 -28.00
CA GLY A 303 -59.89 19.76 -27.11
C GLY A 303 -59.78 18.93 -25.84
N THR A 304 -60.87 18.35 -25.30
CA THR A 304 -60.82 17.41 -24.19
C THR A 304 -60.05 16.14 -24.57
N ILE A 305 -60.24 15.58 -25.79
CA ILE A 305 -59.49 14.45 -26.28
C ILE A 305 -57.99 14.81 -26.34
N THR A 306 -57.65 15.96 -26.92
CA THR A 306 -56.29 16.42 -27.11
C THR A 306 -55.57 16.63 -25.77
N ALA A 307 -56.26 17.27 -24.81
CA ALA A 307 -55.72 17.46 -23.44
C ALA A 307 -55.54 16.13 -22.70
N THR A 308 -56.50 15.17 -22.89
CA THR A 308 -56.38 13.84 -22.30
C THR A 308 -55.17 13.09 -22.86
N VAL A 309 -54.91 13.16 -24.15
CA VAL A 309 -53.70 12.57 -24.79
C VAL A 309 -52.43 13.18 -24.21
N ALA A 310 -52.36 14.50 -24.04
CA ALA A 310 -51.24 15.19 -23.46
C ALA A 310 -50.99 14.76 -21.99
N LEU A 311 -52.06 14.62 -21.19
CA LEU A 311 -51.99 14.15 -19.82
C LEU A 311 -51.54 12.67 -19.72
N VAL A 312 -52.05 11.80 -20.58
CA VAL A 312 -51.68 10.38 -20.59
C VAL A 312 -50.22 10.18 -20.99
N ASN A 313 -49.74 10.94 -21.96
CA ASN A 313 -48.30 10.94 -22.30
C ASN A 313 -47.42 11.35 -21.10
N ARG A 314 -47.90 12.29 -20.28
CA ARG A 314 -47.23 12.72 -19.05
C ARG A 314 -47.25 11.61 -17.97
N LEU A 315 -48.22 10.71 -17.96
CA LEU A 315 -48.41 9.65 -16.98
C LEU A 315 -47.47 8.47 -17.19
N TYR A 316 -47.19 8.07 -18.43
CA TYR A 316 -46.50 6.80 -18.71
C TYR A 316 -45.07 6.75 -18.22
N ARG A 317 -44.26 7.82 -18.42
CA ARG A 317 -42.85 7.86 -17.96
C ARG A 317 -42.72 7.70 -16.43
N PRO A 318 -43.44 8.47 -15.57
CA PRO A 318 -43.42 8.25 -14.13
C PRO A 318 -43.79 6.82 -13.71
N VAL A 319 -44.79 6.22 -14.36
CA VAL A 319 -45.24 4.85 -14.08
C VAL A 319 -44.10 3.86 -14.43
N GLU A 320 -43.50 3.99 -15.61
CA GLU A 320 -42.32 3.17 -16.00
C GLU A 320 -41.18 3.31 -15.01
N SER A 321 -40.84 4.51 -14.56
CA SER A 321 -39.81 4.78 -13.56
C SER A 321 -40.11 4.11 -12.22
N LEU A 322 -41.37 4.21 -11.74
CA LEU A 322 -41.79 3.57 -10.49
C LEU A 322 -41.69 2.03 -10.56
N LEU A 323 -41.90 1.41 -11.72
CA LEU A 323 -41.73 -0.03 -11.90
C LEU A 323 -40.25 -0.48 -11.75
N ASN A 324 -39.30 0.40 -12.05
CA ASN A 324 -37.86 0.13 -11.98
C ASN A 324 -37.27 0.45 -10.60
N VAL A 325 -37.95 1.23 -9.75
CA VAL A 325 -37.47 1.66 -8.42
C VAL A 325 -37.05 0.49 -7.51
N GLY A 326 -37.70 -0.67 -7.62
CA GLY A 326 -37.39 -1.81 -6.77
C GLY A 326 -35.94 -2.32 -6.90
N VAL A 327 -35.35 -2.22 -8.11
CA VAL A 327 -33.96 -2.61 -8.36
C VAL A 327 -33.00 -1.60 -7.71
N ASP A 328 -33.27 -0.31 -7.93
CA ASP A 328 -32.44 0.76 -7.38
C ASP A 328 -32.49 0.79 -5.84
N PHE A 329 -33.65 0.54 -5.27
CA PHE A 329 -33.83 0.45 -3.83
C PHE A 329 -33.06 -0.72 -3.20
N THR A 330 -33.07 -1.91 -3.82
CA THR A 330 -32.31 -3.05 -3.33
C THR A 330 -30.80 -2.80 -3.35
N ARG A 331 -30.30 -2.20 -4.43
CA ARG A 331 -28.88 -1.79 -4.54
C ARG A 331 -28.52 -0.78 -3.45
N SER A 332 -29.38 0.16 -3.20
CA SER A 332 -29.23 1.18 -2.17
C SER A 332 -29.10 0.61 -0.77
N LEU A 333 -29.95 -0.36 -0.44
CA LEU A 333 -29.90 -1.04 0.85
C LEU A 333 -28.59 -1.80 1.06
N ALA A 334 -28.06 -2.43 0.02
CA ALA A 334 -26.78 -3.11 0.10
C ALA A 334 -25.62 -2.14 0.41
N LEU A 335 -25.60 -0.95 -0.19
CA LEU A 335 -24.61 0.08 0.11
C LEU A 335 -24.68 0.51 1.58
N PHE A 336 -25.89 0.83 2.08
CA PHE A 336 -26.07 1.19 3.48
C PHE A 336 -25.65 0.09 4.44
N THR A 337 -25.94 -1.17 4.14
CA THR A 337 -25.53 -2.29 4.99
C THR A 337 -24.02 -2.37 5.08
N ARG A 338 -23.29 -2.25 3.97
CA ARG A 338 -21.84 -2.27 3.96
C ARG A 338 -21.22 -1.10 4.72
N ILE A 339 -21.81 0.11 4.61
CA ILE A 339 -21.36 1.29 5.35
C ILE A 339 -21.59 1.10 6.85
N PHE A 340 -22.79 0.61 7.23
CA PHE A 340 -23.13 0.42 8.63
C PHE A 340 -22.36 -0.70 9.28
N ASP A 341 -21.97 -1.74 8.54
CA ASP A 341 -21.07 -2.80 9.03
C ASP A 341 -19.75 -2.20 9.58
N TYR A 342 -19.20 -1.19 8.90
CA TYR A 342 -18.01 -0.50 9.40
C TYR A 342 -18.28 0.38 10.61
N PHE A 343 -19.42 1.08 10.65
CA PHE A 343 -19.81 1.88 11.81
C PHE A 343 -20.14 1.03 13.04
N ASP A 344 -20.55 -0.21 12.84
CA ASP A 344 -20.96 -1.13 13.91
C ASP A 344 -19.78 -1.95 14.46
N ARG A 345 -18.62 -1.89 13.81
CA ARG A 345 -17.41 -2.51 14.33
C ARG A 345 -16.97 -1.80 15.59
N GLU A 346 -16.89 -2.54 16.68
CA GLU A 346 -16.52 -2.01 17.97
C GLU A 346 -15.02 -1.75 18.04
N ASN A 347 -14.65 -0.62 18.63
CA ASN A 347 -13.29 -0.38 19.06
C ASN A 347 -13.03 -1.13 20.36
N THR A 348 -12.32 -2.26 20.27
CA THR A 348 -12.01 -3.12 21.42
C THR A 348 -10.91 -2.53 22.31
N ILE A 349 -10.12 -1.58 21.81
CA ILE A 349 -9.01 -0.95 22.56
C ILE A 349 -9.34 0.51 22.82
N THR A 350 -9.95 0.76 23.96
CA THR A 350 -10.33 2.11 24.41
C THR A 350 -9.67 2.46 25.74
N SER A 351 -9.50 3.75 26.00
CA SER A 351 -9.14 4.22 27.36
C SER A 351 -10.27 3.90 28.32
N PRO A 352 -10.00 3.32 29.50
CA PRO A 352 -11.02 3.20 30.54
C PRO A 352 -11.49 4.59 30.99
N ALA A 353 -12.72 4.67 31.52
CA ALA A 353 -13.30 5.94 31.96
C ALA A 353 -12.46 6.63 33.07
N ASP A 354 -11.83 5.82 33.90
CA ASP A 354 -10.92 6.26 34.99
C ASP A 354 -9.47 5.87 34.66
N GLY A 355 -9.03 6.13 33.41
CA GLY A 355 -7.69 5.79 32.94
C GLY A 355 -6.58 6.33 33.85
N LYS A 356 -5.71 5.43 34.33
CA LYS A 356 -4.60 5.79 35.23
C LYS A 356 -3.49 6.48 34.45
N THR A 357 -2.83 7.44 35.15
CA THR A 357 -1.64 8.16 34.64
C THR A 357 -0.49 8.08 35.65
N PRO A 358 -0.04 6.87 36.03
CA PRO A 358 1.05 6.72 37.00
C PRO A 358 2.38 7.15 36.36
N ALA A 359 3.36 7.58 37.22
CA ALA A 359 4.69 7.88 36.71
C ALA A 359 5.32 6.67 36.02
N VAL A 360 5.87 6.88 34.80
CA VAL A 360 6.41 5.80 33.93
C VAL A 360 7.95 5.77 33.95
N LYS A 361 8.61 6.76 34.56
CA LYS A 361 10.07 6.87 34.57
C LYS A 361 10.72 5.77 35.40
N ASN A 362 11.70 5.05 34.83
CA ASN A 362 12.48 3.97 35.44
C ASN A 362 11.62 2.88 36.08
N GLN A 363 10.54 2.47 35.38
CA GLN A 363 9.60 1.48 35.88
C GLN A 363 9.82 0.14 35.22
N ASP A 364 9.54 -0.93 35.96
CA ASP A 364 9.63 -2.30 35.48
C ASP A 364 8.49 -2.59 34.51
N ILE A 365 8.81 -3.34 33.44
CA ILE A 365 7.81 -3.93 32.53
C ILE A 365 7.72 -5.41 32.88
N VAL A 366 6.54 -5.89 33.27
CA VAL A 366 6.33 -7.28 33.70
C VAL A 366 5.30 -7.95 32.82
N TYR A 367 5.67 -9.07 32.23
CA TYR A 367 4.80 -10.01 31.54
C TYR A 367 4.51 -11.19 32.47
N SER A 368 3.23 -11.52 32.64
CA SER A 368 2.79 -12.60 33.51
C SER A 368 1.83 -13.52 32.77
N HIS A 369 2.28 -14.71 32.42
CA HIS A 369 1.51 -15.77 31.77
C HIS A 369 0.72 -15.29 30.52
N VAL A 370 1.38 -14.50 29.66
CA VAL A 370 0.76 -13.90 28.49
C VAL A 370 0.53 -14.94 27.41
N ALA A 371 -0.75 -15.07 26.97
CA ALA A 371 -1.13 -15.85 25.83
C ALA A 371 -1.89 -15.00 24.82
N PHE A 372 -1.68 -15.27 23.52
CA PHE A 372 -2.27 -14.49 22.43
C PHE A 372 -2.26 -15.22 21.09
N GLY A 373 -3.31 -15.00 20.27
CA GLY A 373 -3.40 -15.38 18.86
C GLY A 373 -4.05 -14.30 18.01
N TYR A 374 -3.59 -14.12 16.79
CA TYR A 374 -4.26 -13.20 15.84
C TYR A 374 -5.58 -13.76 15.33
N THR A 375 -5.74 -15.07 15.38
CA THR A 375 -6.99 -15.78 15.09
C THR A 375 -7.24 -16.82 16.20
N PRO A 376 -8.51 -17.15 16.51
CA PRO A 376 -8.82 -18.12 17.56
C PRO A 376 -8.19 -19.50 17.37
N GLU A 377 -7.92 -19.87 16.09
CA GLU A 377 -7.40 -21.20 15.75
C GLU A 377 -5.87 -21.30 15.90
N LYS A 378 -5.14 -20.16 15.92
CA LYS A 378 -3.68 -20.18 15.92
C LYS A 378 -3.12 -19.28 17.01
N LYS A 379 -2.70 -19.87 18.11
CA LYS A 379 -1.94 -19.17 19.16
C LYS A 379 -0.51 -18.90 18.69
N ILE A 380 -0.05 -17.67 18.90
CA ILE A 380 1.31 -17.23 18.63
C ILE A 380 2.13 -17.21 19.92
N LEU A 381 1.53 -16.77 21.03
CA LEU A 381 2.13 -16.84 22.36
C LEU A 381 1.23 -17.74 23.22
N THR A 382 1.87 -18.63 23.97
CA THR A 382 1.17 -19.61 24.81
C THR A 382 1.34 -19.37 26.29
N ASP A 383 2.54 -19.00 26.72
CA ASP A 383 2.87 -18.64 28.11
C ASP A 383 4.17 -17.83 28.16
N VAL A 384 4.06 -16.53 28.07
CA VAL A 384 5.21 -15.61 28.09
C VAL A 384 5.24 -14.91 29.42
N SER A 385 6.35 -15.11 30.20
CA SER A 385 6.56 -14.51 31.51
C SER A 385 8.01 -14.03 31.62
N PHE A 386 8.22 -12.74 31.86
CA PHE A 386 9.52 -12.12 32.13
C PHE A 386 9.36 -10.73 32.74
N THR A 387 10.46 -10.20 33.26
CA THR A 387 10.50 -8.83 33.81
C THR A 387 11.69 -8.08 33.23
N VAL A 388 11.42 -6.87 32.73
CA VAL A 388 12.45 -5.91 32.31
C VAL A 388 12.52 -4.84 33.39
N PRO A 389 13.61 -4.79 34.19
CA PRO A 389 13.77 -3.76 35.21
C PRO A 389 13.93 -2.36 34.63
N GLY A 390 13.51 -1.35 35.37
CA GLY A 390 13.56 0.04 34.92
C GLY A 390 14.98 0.48 34.55
N GLY A 391 15.12 1.15 33.41
CA GLY A 391 16.40 1.65 32.90
C GLY A 391 17.34 0.59 32.34
N LYS A 392 16.87 -0.66 32.15
CA LYS A 392 17.61 -1.77 31.57
C LYS A 392 17.26 -2.03 30.12
N MET A 393 18.23 -2.57 29.37
CA MET A 393 18.08 -2.98 28.01
C MET A 393 17.98 -4.50 27.90
N TYR A 394 16.85 -5.01 27.38
CA TYR A 394 16.67 -6.43 27.10
C TYR A 394 16.58 -6.68 25.59
N ALA A 395 17.34 -7.68 25.13
CA ALA A 395 17.29 -8.11 23.75
C ALA A 395 16.34 -9.31 23.59
N ILE A 396 15.50 -9.30 22.57
CA ILE A 396 14.64 -10.42 22.18
C ILE A 396 15.23 -11.06 20.92
N VAL A 397 15.55 -12.34 21.01
CA VAL A 397 16.09 -13.14 19.90
C VAL A 397 15.22 -14.39 19.67
N GLY A 398 15.37 -15.04 18.53
CA GLY A 398 14.66 -16.28 18.20
C GLY A 398 14.38 -16.44 16.71
N PRO A 399 13.92 -17.61 16.26
CA PRO A 399 13.62 -17.90 14.87
C PRO A 399 12.57 -16.92 14.29
N SER A 400 12.54 -16.80 12.95
CA SER A 400 11.47 -16.05 12.28
C SER A 400 10.12 -16.66 12.59
N GLY A 401 9.11 -15.82 12.91
CA GLY A 401 7.76 -16.28 13.25
C GLY A 401 7.60 -16.80 14.69
N SER A 402 8.60 -16.73 15.55
CA SER A 402 8.50 -17.19 16.96
C SER A 402 7.63 -16.31 17.87
N GLY A 403 7.23 -15.10 17.41
CA GLY A 403 6.38 -14.19 18.17
C GLY A 403 7.08 -12.94 18.72
N LYS A 404 8.35 -12.66 18.36
CA LYS A 404 9.13 -11.51 18.87
C LYS A 404 8.40 -10.17 18.73
N SER A 405 7.98 -9.81 17.51
CA SER A 405 7.26 -8.54 17.28
C SER A 405 5.88 -8.53 17.94
N THR A 406 5.27 -9.70 18.16
CA THR A 406 4.00 -9.81 18.90
C THR A 406 4.19 -9.44 20.37
N VAL A 407 5.28 -9.88 20.99
CA VAL A 407 5.59 -9.54 22.39
C VAL A 407 5.66 -8.02 22.59
N VAL A 408 6.41 -7.29 21.76
CA VAL A 408 6.60 -5.85 21.94
C VAL A 408 5.34 -5.02 21.67
N ASN A 409 4.39 -5.54 20.87
CA ASN A 409 3.15 -4.83 20.51
C ASN A 409 2.15 -4.66 21.66
N PHE A 410 2.30 -5.40 22.77
CA PHE A 410 1.41 -5.25 23.94
C PHE A 410 1.78 -4.04 24.80
N ILE A 411 3.04 -3.61 24.85
CA ILE A 411 3.48 -2.47 25.65
C ILE A 411 2.73 -1.19 25.25
N PRO A 412 2.66 -0.79 23.95
CA PRO A 412 1.87 0.36 23.51
C PRO A 412 0.37 0.05 23.38
N ARG A 413 -0.05 -1.14 23.83
CA ARG A 413 -1.42 -1.64 23.74
C ARG A 413 -1.97 -1.49 22.32
N LEU A 414 -1.23 -2.03 21.32
CA LEU A 414 -1.75 -2.19 19.94
C LEU A 414 -2.68 -3.40 19.84
N TYR A 415 -2.50 -4.36 20.75
CA TYR A 415 -3.32 -5.55 20.95
C TYR A 415 -3.51 -5.76 22.45
N ASP A 416 -4.62 -6.33 22.88
CA ASP A 416 -4.85 -6.82 24.23
C ASP A 416 -4.52 -8.31 24.31
N VAL A 417 -4.01 -8.78 25.44
CA VAL A 417 -3.68 -10.18 25.69
C VAL A 417 -4.97 -10.99 25.88
N GLU A 418 -5.00 -12.25 25.39
CA GLU A 418 -6.13 -13.16 25.64
C GLU A 418 -6.14 -13.71 27.08
N ALA A 419 -4.96 -13.99 27.61
CA ALA A 419 -4.77 -14.40 29.01
C ALA A 419 -3.50 -13.80 29.56
N GLY A 420 -3.41 -13.69 30.86
CA GLY A 420 -2.30 -13.05 31.56
C GLY A 420 -2.41 -11.53 31.62
N SER A 421 -1.28 -10.89 31.88
CA SER A 421 -1.21 -9.43 32.00
C SER A 421 0.16 -8.89 31.58
N VAL A 422 0.16 -7.65 31.10
CA VAL A 422 1.37 -6.83 30.88
C VAL A 422 1.25 -5.61 31.76
N THR A 423 2.20 -5.41 32.66
CA THR A 423 2.14 -4.29 33.60
C THR A 423 3.38 -3.39 33.48
N ILE A 424 3.18 -2.09 33.68
CA ILE A 424 4.24 -1.10 33.81
C ILE A 424 4.12 -0.54 35.22
N ASN A 425 5.18 -0.70 36.01
CA ASN A 425 5.17 -0.34 37.44
C ASN A 425 3.96 -0.91 38.22
N GLY A 426 3.64 -2.19 37.98
CA GLY A 426 2.53 -2.86 38.66
C GLY A 426 1.13 -2.44 38.18
N THR A 427 1.02 -1.48 37.25
CA THR A 427 -0.26 -1.11 36.61
C THR A 427 -0.40 -1.81 35.29
N ASP A 428 -1.52 -2.51 35.08
CA ASP A 428 -1.81 -3.20 33.80
C ASP A 428 -1.96 -2.16 32.66
N VAL A 429 -1.40 -2.45 31.50
CA VAL A 429 -1.50 -1.57 30.31
C VAL A 429 -2.95 -1.29 29.92
N ARG A 430 -3.89 -2.18 30.28
CA ARG A 430 -5.32 -2.01 30.03
C ARG A 430 -5.99 -0.96 30.91
N ASP A 431 -5.37 -0.64 32.07
CA ASP A 431 -5.88 0.34 33.02
C ASP A 431 -5.38 1.77 32.75
N PHE A 432 -4.38 1.93 31.88
CA PHE A 432 -3.85 3.26 31.55
C PHE A 432 -4.81 4.07 30.67
N ASP A 433 -4.76 5.40 30.78
CA ASP A 433 -5.17 6.25 29.67
C ASP A 433 -4.27 5.97 28.46
N LEU A 434 -4.86 5.66 27.32
CA LEU A 434 -4.12 5.24 26.10
C LEU A 434 -3.20 6.35 25.57
N SER A 435 -3.64 7.60 25.63
CA SER A 435 -2.84 8.72 25.13
C SER A 435 -1.62 8.91 26.01
N TYR A 436 -1.84 8.88 27.33
CA TYR A 436 -0.76 8.95 28.32
C TYR A 436 0.25 7.80 28.15
N LEU A 437 -0.24 6.54 28.07
CA LEU A 437 0.63 5.38 27.88
C LEU A 437 1.50 5.53 26.63
N ARG A 438 0.89 5.86 25.50
CA ARG A 438 1.58 5.97 24.21
C ARG A 438 2.52 7.17 24.13
N GLU A 439 2.25 8.24 24.86
CA GLU A 439 3.15 9.39 24.94
C GLU A 439 4.51 9.02 25.55
N HIS A 440 4.54 8.11 26.53
CA HIS A 440 5.75 7.66 27.22
C HIS A 440 6.48 6.50 26.53
N ILE A 441 5.98 6.00 25.38
CA ILE A 441 6.58 4.89 24.64
C ILE A 441 7.06 5.38 23.27
N GLY A 442 8.32 5.15 22.95
CA GLY A 442 8.90 5.36 21.62
C GLY A 442 9.09 4.04 20.89
N ILE A 443 8.78 3.99 19.60
CA ILE A 443 8.94 2.81 18.78
C ILE A 443 9.72 3.17 17.52
N VAL A 444 10.80 2.43 17.25
CA VAL A 444 11.48 2.43 15.95
C VAL A 444 11.13 1.10 15.28
N THR A 445 10.38 1.16 14.20
CA THR A 445 9.92 -0.03 13.45
C THR A 445 10.91 -0.43 12.39
N GLN A 446 10.90 -1.71 11.99
CA GLN A 446 11.71 -2.26 10.90
C GLN A 446 11.51 -1.50 9.58
N GLU A 447 10.27 -1.27 9.18
CA GLU A 447 9.95 -0.40 8.04
C GLU A 447 9.59 1.00 8.53
N THR A 448 10.41 1.99 8.19
CA THR A 448 10.15 3.39 8.53
C THR A 448 9.13 4.00 7.59
N TYR A 449 8.03 4.50 8.15
CA TYR A 449 7.00 5.22 7.41
C TYR A 449 7.17 6.74 7.54
N LEU A 450 7.20 7.42 6.40
CA LEU A 450 7.18 8.89 6.31
C LEU A 450 5.90 9.35 5.61
N PHE A 451 5.23 10.35 6.20
CA PHE A 451 4.10 10.99 5.56
C PHE A 451 4.56 11.83 4.37
N ASN A 452 3.72 11.92 3.35
CA ASN A 452 3.96 12.83 2.24
C ASN A 452 3.90 14.28 2.74
N GLY A 453 5.00 15.00 2.61
CA GLY A 453 5.19 16.34 3.13
C GLY A 453 6.68 16.64 3.27
N THR A 454 7.03 17.68 4.01
CA THR A 454 8.42 18.08 4.24
C THR A 454 9.07 17.26 5.35
N ILE A 455 10.40 17.29 5.42
CA ILE A 455 11.17 16.71 6.54
C ILE A 455 10.72 17.34 7.86
N LEU A 456 10.54 18.66 7.89
CA LEU A 456 10.08 19.41 9.07
C LEU A 456 8.72 18.94 9.56
N GLU A 457 7.73 18.79 8.67
CA GLU A 457 6.39 18.28 9.01
C GLU A 457 6.47 16.87 9.58
N ASN A 458 7.31 16.03 9.00
CA ASN A 458 7.54 14.68 9.47
C ASN A 458 8.18 14.62 10.86
N LEU A 459 9.08 15.54 11.20
CA LEU A 459 9.67 15.65 12.55
C LEU A 459 8.67 16.21 13.56
N LYS A 460 7.94 17.28 13.21
CA LYS A 460 6.90 17.88 14.05
C LYS A 460 5.71 16.95 14.32
N TYR A 461 5.57 15.85 13.57
CA TYR A 461 4.58 14.82 13.86
C TYR A 461 4.80 14.16 15.23
N ALA A 462 6.06 14.06 15.69
CA ALA A 462 6.40 13.51 16.99
C ALA A 462 6.15 14.49 18.14
N LYS A 463 6.40 15.79 17.90
CA LYS A 463 6.20 16.89 18.87
C LYS A 463 5.82 18.15 18.09
N SER A 464 4.54 18.51 18.10
CA SER A 464 3.99 19.58 17.24
C SER A 464 4.51 20.99 17.60
N ASP A 465 4.87 21.20 18.86
CA ASP A 465 5.40 22.45 19.43
C ASP A 465 6.94 22.47 19.48
N ALA A 466 7.63 21.50 18.88
CA ALA A 466 9.10 21.45 18.87
C ALA A 466 9.69 22.70 18.23
N THR A 467 10.65 23.31 18.90
CA THR A 467 11.44 24.43 18.39
C THR A 467 12.43 23.94 17.32
N MET A 468 12.90 24.84 16.45
CA MET A 468 13.93 24.46 15.48
C MET A 468 15.22 24.00 16.14
N GLU A 469 15.58 24.55 17.29
CA GLU A 469 16.75 24.13 18.06
C GLU A 469 16.62 22.70 18.56
N GLU A 470 15.45 22.30 19.08
CA GLU A 470 15.17 20.91 19.47
C GLU A 470 15.24 19.95 18.29
N ILE A 471 14.67 20.37 17.14
CA ILE A 471 14.67 19.59 15.91
C ILE A 471 16.10 19.39 15.39
N GLU A 472 16.89 20.45 15.31
CA GLU A 472 18.30 20.36 14.88
C GLU A 472 19.13 19.49 15.81
N ASN A 473 18.96 19.61 17.13
CA ASN A 473 19.65 18.79 18.11
C ASN A 473 19.29 17.31 17.97
N ALA A 474 18.02 16.99 17.81
CA ALA A 474 17.57 15.62 17.57
C ALA A 474 18.13 15.06 16.25
N CYS A 475 18.17 15.87 15.18
CA CYS A 475 18.75 15.47 13.89
C CYS A 475 20.27 15.32 13.93
N LYS A 476 20.98 16.15 14.72
CA LYS A 476 22.41 15.99 14.97
C LYS A 476 22.72 14.69 15.71
N THR A 477 21.96 14.42 16.78
CA THR A 477 22.09 13.16 17.53
C THR A 477 21.78 11.95 16.66
N ALA A 478 20.81 12.04 15.74
CA ALA A 478 20.47 10.99 14.78
C ALA A 478 21.39 10.97 13.54
N SER A 479 22.46 11.77 13.51
CA SER A 479 23.43 11.86 12.39
C SER A 479 22.78 12.10 11.02
N ILE A 480 21.71 12.92 10.97
CA ILE A 480 20.96 13.23 9.74
C ILE A 480 20.97 14.74 9.41
N HIS A 481 21.38 15.61 10.36
CA HIS A 481 21.34 17.07 10.20
C HIS A 481 22.12 17.57 8.99
N ASP A 482 23.38 17.14 8.84
CA ASP A 482 24.27 17.59 7.77
C ASP A 482 23.75 17.24 6.39
N LEU A 483 23.16 16.04 6.26
CA LEU A 483 22.45 15.63 5.05
C LEU A 483 21.28 16.59 4.76
N ILE A 484 20.43 16.85 5.76
CA ILE A 484 19.26 17.71 5.57
C ILE A 484 19.68 19.10 5.11
N VAL A 485 20.72 19.69 5.72
CA VAL A 485 21.22 21.01 5.36
C VAL A 485 21.85 21.03 3.97
N SER A 486 22.42 19.91 3.51
CA SER A 486 22.98 19.79 2.15
C SER A 486 21.90 19.73 1.05
N LEU A 487 20.64 19.42 1.40
CA LEU A 487 19.54 19.40 0.44
C LEU A 487 19.15 20.83 0.01
N PRO A 488 18.69 21.03 -1.24
CA PRO A 488 18.39 22.37 -1.78
C PRO A 488 17.41 23.21 -0.94
N ASN A 489 16.45 22.54 -0.28
CA ASN A 489 15.45 23.20 0.55
C ASN A 489 15.61 22.89 2.06
N GLY A 490 16.72 22.28 2.47
CA GLY A 490 16.97 21.92 3.87
C GLY A 490 15.81 21.14 4.49
N TYR A 491 15.33 21.58 5.64
CA TYR A 491 14.20 20.97 6.37
C TYR A 491 12.85 21.05 5.64
N ASP A 492 12.69 21.99 4.68
CA ASP A 492 11.49 22.11 3.84
C ASP A 492 11.53 21.22 2.61
N THR A 493 12.51 20.33 2.50
CA THR A 493 12.58 19.33 1.42
C THR A 493 11.45 18.31 1.54
N GLU A 494 10.70 18.12 0.44
CA GLU A 494 9.65 17.10 0.35
C GLU A 494 10.23 15.70 0.26
N VAL A 495 9.82 14.82 1.15
CA VAL A 495 10.27 13.41 1.20
C VAL A 495 9.62 12.53 0.12
N GLY A 496 8.54 13.01 -0.52
CA GLY A 496 7.76 12.24 -1.50
C GLY A 496 6.87 11.18 -0.88
N ASN A 497 6.19 10.42 -1.74
CA ASN A 497 5.26 9.39 -1.29
C ASN A 497 6.02 8.30 -0.50
N ARG A 498 5.67 8.09 0.77
CA ARG A 498 6.33 7.14 1.69
C ARG A 498 7.85 7.33 1.77
N GLY A 499 8.34 8.55 1.56
CA GLY A 499 9.77 8.85 1.62
C GLY A 499 10.59 8.28 0.46
N LEU A 500 10.00 8.08 -0.72
CA LEU A 500 10.68 7.48 -1.88
C LEU A 500 11.96 8.22 -2.31
N LYS A 501 12.11 9.50 -1.92
CA LYS A 501 13.29 10.31 -2.24
C LYS A 501 14.47 10.10 -1.28
N LEU A 502 14.27 9.33 -0.20
CA LEU A 502 15.29 9.05 0.82
C LEU A 502 15.69 7.57 0.78
N SER A 503 16.96 7.30 1.03
CA SER A 503 17.47 5.95 1.23
C SER A 503 16.90 5.29 2.50
N GLY A 504 17.06 3.98 2.63
CA GLY A 504 16.61 3.24 3.82
C GLY A 504 17.23 3.78 5.12
N GLY A 505 18.54 4.03 5.12
CA GLY A 505 19.26 4.57 6.26
C GLY A 505 18.85 6.00 6.64
N GLU A 506 18.59 6.85 5.66
CA GLU A 506 18.11 8.22 5.89
C GLU A 506 16.72 8.23 6.52
N LYS A 507 15.80 7.39 6.03
CA LYS A 507 14.47 7.22 6.63
C LYS A 507 14.57 6.77 8.08
N GLN A 508 15.46 5.84 8.36
CA GLN A 508 15.65 5.29 9.69
C GLN A 508 16.23 6.31 10.66
N ARG A 509 17.29 7.07 10.26
CA ARG A 509 17.81 8.18 11.07
C ARG A 509 16.75 9.24 11.32
N LEU A 510 15.88 9.52 10.37
CA LEU A 510 14.76 10.43 10.55
C LEU A 510 13.72 9.88 11.55
N SER A 511 13.48 8.55 11.56
CA SER A 511 12.64 7.90 12.56
C SER A 511 13.24 7.99 13.97
N ILE A 512 14.56 7.78 14.09
CA ILE A 512 15.27 7.95 15.36
C ILE A 512 15.16 9.39 15.84
N ALA A 513 15.34 10.39 14.96
CA ALA A 513 15.17 11.80 15.30
C ALA A 513 13.76 12.11 15.82
N ARG A 514 12.71 11.48 15.24
CA ARG A 514 11.34 11.58 15.76
C ARG A 514 11.21 11.05 17.19
N VAL A 515 11.80 9.90 17.48
CA VAL A 515 11.75 9.30 18.82
C VAL A 515 12.55 10.12 19.82
N LEU A 516 13.70 10.68 19.43
CA LEU A 516 14.49 11.61 20.25
C LEU A 516 13.70 12.87 20.60
N LEU A 517 12.99 13.47 19.62
CA LEU A 517 12.11 14.63 19.85
C LEU A 517 10.97 14.32 20.82
N LYS A 518 10.39 13.14 20.71
CA LYS A 518 9.33 12.67 21.62
C LYS A 518 9.84 12.45 23.03
N ASN A 519 11.11 12.07 23.20
CA ASN A 519 11.81 11.81 24.46
C ASN A 519 11.07 10.86 25.43
N PRO A 520 10.72 9.62 25.00
CA PRO A 520 9.95 8.68 25.80
C PRO A 520 10.81 8.00 26.88
N GLU A 521 10.19 7.46 27.93
CA GLU A 521 10.83 6.68 28.99
C GLU A 521 11.02 5.21 28.65
N ILE A 522 10.17 4.67 27.80
CA ILE A 522 10.22 3.28 27.32
C ILE A 522 10.51 3.27 25.82
N LEU A 523 11.46 2.44 25.42
CA LEU A 523 11.85 2.28 24.03
C LEU A 523 11.60 0.86 23.52
N ILE A 524 11.06 0.77 22.33
CA ILE A 524 10.90 -0.47 21.57
C ILE A 524 11.63 -0.29 20.25
N LEU A 525 12.58 -1.18 19.97
CA LEU A 525 13.35 -1.17 18.74
C LEU A 525 13.13 -2.50 18.01
N ASP A 526 12.58 -2.45 16.80
CA ASP A 526 12.34 -3.62 15.97
C ASP A 526 13.27 -3.58 14.74
N GLU A 527 14.31 -4.41 14.75
CA GLU A 527 15.26 -4.66 13.66
C GLU A 527 15.77 -3.40 12.92
N ALA A 528 16.25 -2.44 13.66
CA ALA A 528 16.52 -1.09 13.15
C ALA A 528 17.68 -0.96 12.12
N THR A 529 18.31 -2.04 11.59
CA THR A 529 19.56 -1.90 10.78
C THR A 529 19.77 -2.92 9.66
N SER A 530 18.78 -3.73 9.27
CA SER A 530 18.97 -4.92 8.41
C SER A 530 19.30 -4.71 6.93
N ALA A 531 19.34 -3.45 6.42
CA ALA A 531 19.51 -3.17 4.98
C ALA A 531 20.39 -1.94 4.68
N LEU A 532 21.48 -1.72 5.46
CA LEU A 532 22.24 -0.48 5.41
C LEU A 532 23.72 -0.72 5.04
N ASP A 533 24.34 0.29 4.42
CA ASP A 533 25.78 0.38 4.24
C ASP A 533 26.51 0.59 5.57
N SER A 534 27.73 0.08 5.70
CA SER A 534 28.49 0.06 6.95
C SER A 534 28.74 1.44 7.60
N ILE A 535 28.84 2.52 6.79
CA ILE A 535 29.03 3.89 7.29
C ILE A 535 27.74 4.40 7.95
N SER A 536 26.60 4.22 7.28
CA SER A 536 25.29 4.60 7.81
C SER A 536 24.90 3.77 9.04
N GLU A 537 25.40 2.54 9.12
CA GLU A 537 25.17 1.63 10.23
C GLU A 537 25.80 2.13 11.54
N ASN A 538 27.09 2.49 11.52
CA ASN A 538 27.77 3.00 12.71
C ASN A 538 27.10 4.26 13.25
N ALA A 539 26.72 5.20 12.37
CA ALA A 539 26.02 6.43 12.77
C ALA A 539 24.64 6.15 13.40
N ILE A 540 23.92 5.13 12.92
CA ILE A 540 22.65 4.70 13.51
C ILE A 540 22.86 4.02 14.86
N GLN A 541 23.91 3.20 15.00
CA GLN A 541 24.24 2.51 16.23
C GLN A 541 24.55 3.51 17.34
N ASP A 542 25.39 4.52 17.06
CA ASP A 542 25.72 5.58 18.01
C ASP A 542 24.47 6.35 18.45
N ALA A 543 23.58 6.69 17.49
CA ALA A 543 22.32 7.37 17.78
C ALA A 543 21.38 6.52 18.64
N LEU A 544 21.30 5.22 18.41
CA LEU A 544 20.52 4.28 19.20
C LEU A 544 21.07 4.15 20.63
N GLU A 545 22.39 4.12 20.82
CA GLU A 545 23.01 4.07 22.14
C GLU A 545 22.68 5.32 22.96
N VAL A 546 22.83 6.50 22.39
CA VAL A 546 22.45 7.75 23.04
C VAL A 546 20.96 7.75 23.40
N MET A 547 20.12 7.22 22.49
CA MET A 547 18.69 7.15 22.71
C MET A 547 18.30 6.18 23.83
N MET A 548 18.98 5.05 23.95
CA MET A 548 18.70 4.00 24.97
C MET A 548 19.23 4.36 26.36
N ALA A 549 20.24 5.22 26.47
CA ALA A 549 20.89 5.54 27.73
C ALA A 549 19.89 5.99 28.81
N GLY A 550 19.82 5.23 29.92
CA GLY A 550 18.98 5.51 31.09
C GLY A 550 17.48 5.28 30.89
N ARG A 551 17.07 4.62 29.81
CA ARG A 551 15.68 4.27 29.51
C ARG A 551 15.44 2.77 29.53
N THR A 552 14.19 2.36 29.84
CA THR A 552 13.82 0.95 29.76
C THR A 552 13.64 0.57 28.29
N SER A 553 14.49 -0.32 27.78
CA SER A 553 14.55 -0.61 26.36
C SER A 553 14.31 -2.10 26.07
N LEU A 554 13.44 -2.39 25.13
CA LEU A 554 13.18 -3.73 24.61
C LEU A 554 13.52 -3.77 23.12
N VAL A 555 14.53 -4.56 22.74
CA VAL A 555 15.11 -4.55 21.41
C VAL A 555 14.95 -5.92 20.75
N ILE A 556 14.27 -6.01 19.61
CA ILE A 556 14.31 -7.20 18.78
C ILE A 556 15.63 -7.16 18.00
N ALA A 557 16.54 -8.02 18.40
CA ALA A 557 17.91 -7.98 17.91
C ALA A 557 18.15 -9.03 16.83
N HIS A 558 18.68 -8.57 15.70
CA HIS A 558 19.17 -9.39 14.60
C HIS A 558 20.70 -9.21 14.38
N ARG A 559 21.35 -8.35 15.20
CA ARG A 559 22.78 -8.11 15.13
C ARG A 559 23.48 -8.43 16.44
N LEU A 560 24.66 -8.98 16.30
CA LEU A 560 25.46 -9.39 17.45
C LEU A 560 25.85 -8.21 18.33
N SER A 561 26.25 -7.07 17.75
CA SER A 561 26.64 -5.87 18.49
C SER A 561 25.53 -5.37 19.45
N THR A 562 24.28 -5.48 19.05
CA THR A 562 23.11 -5.13 19.87
C THR A 562 22.87 -6.15 21.00
N ILE A 563 23.07 -7.46 20.67
CA ILE A 563 22.89 -8.56 21.63
C ILE A 563 23.93 -8.50 22.73
N LEU A 564 25.19 -8.24 22.40
CA LEU A 564 26.31 -8.17 23.34
C LEU A 564 26.19 -7.01 24.35
N LYS A 565 25.47 -5.93 23.98
CA LYS A 565 25.24 -4.77 24.84
C LYS A 565 24.02 -4.90 25.77
N ALA A 566 23.21 -5.94 25.55
CA ALA A 566 21.99 -6.13 26.33
C ALA A 566 22.31 -6.58 27.77
N ASP A 567 21.64 -6.00 28.76
CA ASP A 567 21.73 -6.46 30.16
C ASP A 567 21.21 -7.90 30.30
N LYS A 568 20.25 -8.30 29.46
CA LYS A 568 19.73 -9.66 29.40
C LYS A 568 19.12 -9.97 28.02
N ILE A 569 19.20 -11.23 27.63
CA ILE A 569 18.65 -11.75 26.37
C ILE A 569 17.48 -12.67 26.68
N LEU A 570 16.39 -12.51 25.94
CA LEU A 570 15.18 -13.35 25.98
C LEU A 570 15.10 -14.15 24.68
N VAL A 571 15.17 -15.46 24.76
CA VAL A 571 15.04 -16.33 23.59
C VAL A 571 13.59 -16.77 23.45
N VAL A 572 12.92 -16.26 22.41
CA VAL A 572 11.53 -16.62 22.11
C VAL A 572 11.52 -17.78 21.12
N ASN A 573 10.93 -18.90 21.52
CA ASN A 573 10.75 -20.06 20.65
C ASN A 573 9.35 -20.66 20.85
N ASN A 574 8.64 -20.93 19.76
CA ASN A 574 7.28 -21.53 19.78
C ASN A 574 6.30 -20.84 20.74
N GLY A 575 6.39 -19.53 20.86
CA GLY A 575 5.47 -18.73 21.65
C GLY A 575 5.70 -18.73 23.16
N VAL A 576 6.87 -19.17 23.62
CA VAL A 576 7.30 -19.09 25.03
C VAL A 576 8.70 -18.48 25.13
N ILE A 577 9.08 -18.00 26.33
CA ILE A 577 10.47 -17.67 26.64
C ILE A 577 11.18 -18.98 26.96
N ALA A 578 11.93 -19.51 25.99
CA ALA A 578 12.63 -20.78 26.12
C ALA A 578 13.89 -20.66 27.00
N GLU A 579 14.62 -19.55 26.85
CA GLU A 579 15.85 -19.26 27.58
C GLU A 579 15.91 -17.78 27.93
N GLN A 580 16.60 -17.43 29.03
CA GLN A 580 16.87 -16.05 29.40
C GLN A 580 18.16 -15.98 30.22
N GLY A 581 19.04 -15.03 29.87
CA GLY A 581 20.34 -14.86 30.55
C GLY A 581 21.18 -13.77 29.88
N THR A 582 22.42 -13.60 30.36
CA THR A 582 23.43 -12.82 29.65
C THR A 582 23.95 -13.62 28.44
N HIS A 583 24.70 -12.96 27.57
CA HIS A 583 25.33 -13.61 26.43
C HIS A 583 26.19 -14.83 26.85
N GLU A 584 27.02 -14.65 27.84
CA GLU A 584 27.92 -15.69 28.34
C GLU A 584 27.14 -16.86 28.97
N GLU A 585 26.16 -16.55 29.85
CA GLU A 585 25.31 -17.56 30.48
C GLU A 585 24.57 -18.43 29.45
N LEU A 586 24.06 -17.84 28.40
CA LEU A 586 23.29 -18.54 27.36
C LEU A 586 24.21 -19.38 26.44
N LEU A 587 25.43 -18.95 26.18
CA LEU A 587 26.41 -19.74 25.44
C LEU A 587 26.83 -20.98 26.24
N GLU A 588 27.03 -20.84 27.58
CA GLU A 588 27.37 -21.96 28.44
C GLU A 588 26.26 -23.01 28.55
N GLN A 589 24.97 -22.57 28.49
CA GLN A 589 23.82 -23.47 28.53
C GLN A 589 23.72 -24.39 27.30
N ASN A 590 24.43 -24.09 26.23
CA ASN A 590 24.46 -24.89 24.99
C ASN A 590 23.07 -25.22 24.42
N GLY A 591 22.16 -24.24 24.51
CA GLY A 591 20.76 -24.35 24.11
C GLY A 591 20.43 -23.71 22.75
N ILE A 592 19.18 -23.27 22.59
CA ILE A 592 18.65 -22.65 21.36
C ILE A 592 19.43 -21.37 21.01
N TYR A 593 19.82 -20.58 22.04
CA TYR A 593 20.58 -19.37 21.81
C TYR A 593 21.94 -19.66 21.14
N ARG A 594 22.64 -20.70 21.61
CA ARG A 594 23.92 -21.07 21.00
C ARG A 594 23.78 -21.54 19.57
N GLU A 595 22.74 -22.31 19.26
CA GLU A 595 22.43 -22.74 17.88
C GLU A 595 22.18 -21.54 16.96
N LEU A 596 21.37 -20.56 17.44
CA LEU A 596 21.13 -19.30 16.73
C LEU A 596 22.41 -18.48 16.53
N TYR A 597 23.23 -18.42 17.57
CA TYR A 597 24.50 -17.71 17.55
C TYR A 597 25.47 -18.35 16.54
N GLU A 598 25.65 -19.66 16.57
CA GLU A 598 26.51 -20.38 15.64
C GLU A 598 26.01 -20.29 14.19
N THR A 599 24.69 -20.28 13.98
CA THR A 599 24.10 -20.23 12.62
C THR A 599 24.09 -18.82 12.02
N GLN A 600 23.82 -17.80 12.83
CA GLN A 600 23.62 -16.43 12.32
C GLN A 600 24.83 -15.51 12.49
N PHE A 601 25.69 -15.76 13.48
CA PHE A 601 26.73 -14.82 13.90
C PHE A 601 28.15 -15.36 13.82
N ARG A 602 28.34 -16.68 13.69
CA ARG A 602 29.68 -17.30 13.61
C ARG A 602 30.48 -16.82 12.39
N THR A 603 29.79 -16.62 11.25
CA THR A 603 30.42 -16.08 10.03
C THR A 603 30.95 -14.67 10.23
N ALA A 604 30.30 -13.88 11.09
CA ALA A 604 30.73 -12.51 11.43
C ALA A 604 31.87 -12.46 12.45
N ILE A 605 32.00 -13.50 13.31
CA ILE A 605 33.00 -13.57 14.38
C ILE A 605 34.30 -14.19 13.90
N ASP A 606 34.24 -15.14 12.98
CA ASP A 606 35.44 -15.66 12.34
C ASP A 606 36.23 -14.57 11.60
N CYS A 607 35.55 -13.42 11.30
CA CYS A 607 36.21 -12.18 10.85
C CYS A 607 36.81 -11.33 11.97
N GLU A 608 36.33 -11.41 13.25
CA GLU A 608 36.82 -10.59 14.36
C GLU A 608 37.72 -11.33 15.37
N GLN A 609 37.73 -12.63 15.39
CA GLN A 609 38.44 -13.44 16.40
C GLN A 609 39.40 -14.53 15.89
N SER A 610 39.88 -14.49 14.63
CA SER A 610 41.05 -15.25 14.30
C SER A 610 42.27 -14.56 14.95
N GLU A 611 42.58 -14.91 16.20
CA GLU A 611 43.91 -14.74 16.82
C GLU A 611 44.92 -15.66 16.17
N ASP A 612 45.03 -15.69 14.85
CA ASP A 612 46.29 -15.96 14.18
C ASP A 612 46.96 -14.58 14.03
N ALA A 613 48.14 -14.44 14.60
CA ALA A 613 48.93 -13.22 14.48
C ALA A 613 48.97 -12.80 13.01
N PRO A 614 48.65 -11.54 12.68
CA PRO A 614 48.57 -11.11 11.29
C PRO A 614 49.85 -11.44 10.59
N PHE A 615 49.75 -12.05 9.40
CA PHE A 615 50.95 -12.38 8.59
C PHE A 615 51.90 -11.20 8.55
N PRO A 616 53.19 -11.37 8.92
CA PRO A 616 54.15 -10.29 9.02
C PRO A 616 54.53 -9.79 7.62
N ILE A 617 53.73 -8.88 7.07
CA ILE A 617 53.86 -8.36 5.68
C ILE A 617 55.24 -7.70 5.46
N GLU A 618 55.85 -7.16 6.48
CA GLU A 618 57.16 -6.53 6.43
C GLU A 618 58.25 -7.52 6.01
N THR A 619 58.01 -8.85 6.17
CA THR A 619 58.94 -9.89 5.76
C THR A 619 58.92 -10.18 4.25
N LEU A 620 57.91 -9.63 3.52
CA LEU A 620 57.75 -9.87 2.07
C LEU A 620 58.81 -9.17 1.23
N SER A 621 59.60 -8.24 1.77
CA SER A 621 60.80 -7.69 1.14
C SER A 621 61.84 -7.28 2.20
N THR A 622 63.10 -7.43 1.84
CA THR A 622 64.23 -6.99 2.66
C THR A 622 64.79 -5.62 2.21
N GLU A 623 64.46 -5.19 1.02
CA GLU A 623 64.98 -3.97 0.41
C GLU A 623 63.96 -2.85 0.32
N TYR A 624 62.69 -3.18 0.18
CA TYR A 624 61.60 -2.21 0.00
C TYR A 624 60.67 -2.19 1.20
N GLU A 625 60.11 -1.02 1.53
CA GLU A 625 59.10 -0.89 2.55
C GLU A 625 57.80 -1.55 2.08
N VAL A 626 57.25 -2.48 2.87
CA VAL A 626 55.99 -3.15 2.55
C VAL A 626 54.90 -2.63 3.44
N ARG A 627 53.79 -2.15 2.83
CA ARG A 627 52.61 -1.66 3.53
C ARG A 627 51.37 -2.40 3.04
N ARG A 628 50.42 -2.65 3.94
CA ARG A 628 49.12 -3.18 3.53
C ARG A 628 48.36 -2.12 2.73
N ILE A 629 47.86 -2.47 1.54
CA ILE A 629 47.03 -1.63 0.71
C ILE A 629 45.62 -1.62 1.29
N THR A 630 45.04 -0.44 1.40
CA THR A 630 43.68 -0.18 1.87
C THR A 630 42.88 0.59 0.82
N GLU A 631 41.59 0.82 1.06
CA GLU A 631 40.77 1.66 0.17
C GLU A 631 41.33 3.07 -0.02
N ALA A 632 42.05 3.61 0.95
CA ALA A 632 42.69 4.92 0.86
C ALA A 632 43.80 4.97 -0.22
N ASP A 633 44.42 3.81 -0.52
CA ASP A 633 45.56 3.70 -1.44
C ASP A 633 45.12 3.37 -2.88
N ILE A 634 43.82 3.23 -3.14
CA ILE A 634 43.26 2.86 -4.47
C ILE A 634 43.74 3.81 -5.56
N SER A 635 43.92 5.08 -5.26
CA SER A 635 44.43 6.08 -6.22
C SER A 635 45.80 5.70 -6.76
N ASP A 636 46.71 5.25 -5.90
CA ASP A 636 48.07 4.89 -6.25
C ASP A 636 48.12 3.56 -7.00
N VAL A 637 47.32 2.57 -6.55
CA VAL A 637 47.12 1.30 -7.23
C VAL A 637 46.52 1.51 -8.63
N TYR A 638 45.59 2.44 -8.78
CA TYR A 638 45.01 2.82 -10.07
C TYR A 638 46.06 3.42 -11.00
N ASN A 639 46.89 4.35 -10.50
CA ASN A 639 47.96 4.96 -11.26
C ASN A 639 49.00 3.91 -11.73
N LEU A 640 49.38 2.99 -10.86
CA LEU A 640 50.26 1.84 -11.18
C LEU A 640 49.60 0.98 -12.26
N SER A 641 48.34 0.58 -12.11
CA SER A 641 47.58 -0.22 -13.08
C SER A 641 47.51 0.48 -14.45
N ARG A 642 47.21 1.79 -14.45
CA ARG A 642 47.13 2.63 -15.66
C ARG A 642 48.47 2.69 -16.38
N SER A 643 49.62 2.68 -15.67
CA SER A 643 50.96 2.65 -16.26
C SER A 643 51.15 1.38 -17.09
N ASN A 644 50.52 0.26 -16.71
CA ASN A 644 50.60 -1.04 -17.34
C ASN A 644 49.60 -1.26 -18.50
N SER A 645 49.39 -0.24 -19.30
CA SER A 645 48.41 -0.20 -20.39
C SER A 645 48.60 -1.29 -21.47
N ARG A 646 49.80 -1.86 -21.61
CA ARG A 646 50.09 -2.96 -22.53
C ARG A 646 49.48 -4.25 -22.05
N TYR A 647 49.61 -4.56 -20.76
CA TYR A 647 48.99 -5.73 -20.12
C TYR A 647 47.47 -5.69 -20.23
N TYR A 648 46.84 -4.59 -19.84
CA TYR A 648 45.38 -4.44 -19.91
C TYR A 648 44.81 -4.56 -21.33
N ARG A 649 45.56 -4.10 -22.35
CA ARG A 649 45.19 -4.28 -23.75
C ARG A 649 45.25 -5.73 -24.21
N SER A 650 46.28 -6.49 -23.77
CA SER A 650 46.41 -7.91 -24.15
C SER A 650 45.26 -8.78 -23.61
N ILE A 651 44.73 -8.45 -22.45
CA ILE A 651 43.61 -9.16 -21.82
C ILE A 651 42.23 -8.54 -22.16
N GLY A 652 42.15 -7.51 -23.03
CA GLY A 652 40.89 -6.87 -23.45
C GLY A 652 40.20 -6.06 -22.37
N GLN A 653 40.86 -5.65 -21.28
CA GLN A 653 40.32 -4.96 -20.14
C GLN A 653 40.86 -3.51 -20.02
N ARG A 654 40.25 -2.73 -19.14
CA ARG A 654 40.73 -1.39 -18.74
C ARG A 654 40.72 -1.30 -17.21
N PRO A 655 41.78 -0.70 -16.62
CA PRO A 655 41.78 -0.46 -15.18
C PRO A 655 40.66 0.50 -14.83
N SER A 656 39.87 0.19 -13.80
CA SER A 656 38.85 1.09 -13.22
C SER A 656 38.95 1.08 -11.69
N GLY A 657 38.69 2.21 -11.04
CA GLY A 657 38.77 2.31 -9.58
C GLY A 657 37.78 1.34 -8.91
N GLN A 658 36.56 1.21 -9.43
CA GLN A 658 35.55 0.30 -8.88
C GLN A 658 36.02 -1.17 -8.92
N ARG A 659 36.61 -1.64 -10.03
CA ARG A 659 37.11 -3.01 -10.13
C ARG A 659 38.31 -3.26 -9.21
N LEU A 660 39.13 -2.25 -8.96
CA LEU A 660 40.26 -2.36 -8.02
C LEU A 660 39.75 -2.48 -6.57
N THR A 661 38.71 -1.76 -6.19
CA THR A 661 38.08 -1.93 -4.88
C THR A 661 37.54 -3.36 -4.71
N GLU A 662 36.89 -3.91 -5.74
CA GLU A 662 36.40 -5.29 -5.74
C GLU A 662 37.56 -6.28 -5.56
N VAL A 663 38.66 -6.14 -6.32
CA VAL A 663 39.83 -7.06 -6.25
C VAL A 663 40.50 -7.05 -4.88
N ILE A 664 40.55 -5.89 -4.18
CA ILE A 664 41.18 -5.83 -2.83
C ILE A 664 40.37 -6.65 -1.80
N SER A 665 39.03 -6.80 -1.99
CA SER A 665 38.13 -7.48 -1.08
C SER A 665 37.69 -8.86 -1.55
N GLU A 666 37.99 -9.26 -2.79
CA GLU A 666 37.54 -10.50 -3.43
C GLU A 666 38.49 -11.64 -3.03
N VAL A 667 37.96 -12.71 -2.43
CA VAL A 667 38.70 -13.94 -2.13
C VAL A 667 38.09 -15.12 -2.89
N PRO A 668 38.85 -16.08 -3.35
CA PRO A 668 38.32 -17.28 -3.99
C PRO A 668 37.39 -18.07 -3.08
N GLU A 669 36.45 -18.80 -3.69
CA GLU A 669 35.52 -19.67 -2.96
C GLU A 669 36.32 -20.73 -2.16
N GLY A 670 36.15 -20.76 -0.84
CA GLY A 670 36.87 -21.63 0.08
C GLY A 670 38.04 -20.97 0.82
N ALA A 671 38.44 -19.74 0.50
CA ALA A 671 39.44 -18.98 1.27
C ALA A 671 38.75 -17.96 2.23
N GLY A 672 39.34 -17.79 3.42
CA GLY A 672 38.85 -16.77 4.40
C GLY A 672 39.44 -15.39 4.13
N ALA A 673 38.67 -14.31 4.47
CA ALA A 673 39.13 -12.93 4.30
C ALA A 673 40.44 -12.63 5.10
N SER A 674 40.66 -13.28 6.22
CA SER A 674 41.90 -13.18 7.01
C SER A 674 43.13 -13.71 6.33
N GLN A 675 42.97 -14.61 5.34
CA GLN A 675 44.04 -15.22 4.55
C GLN A 675 44.49 -14.32 3.39
N ASN A 676 43.72 -13.27 3.06
CA ASN A 676 44.03 -12.35 1.97
C ASN A 676 44.97 -11.24 2.43
N ILE A 677 46.10 -11.10 1.76
CA ILE A 677 47.15 -10.13 2.01
C ILE A 677 47.31 -9.26 0.75
N PHE A 678 46.80 -8.05 0.76
CA PHE A 678 47.05 -7.10 -0.30
C PHE A 678 48.16 -6.14 0.11
N ALA A 679 49.35 -6.31 -0.46
CA ALA A 679 50.56 -5.60 -0.09
C ALA A 679 51.07 -4.69 -1.19
N GLY A 680 51.54 -3.49 -0.83
CA GLY A 680 52.25 -2.56 -1.69
C GLY A 680 53.71 -2.47 -1.31
N PHE A 681 54.62 -2.49 -2.31
CA PHE A 681 56.03 -2.33 -2.15
C PHE A 681 56.45 -0.88 -2.53
N TYR A 682 57.04 -0.17 -1.60
CA TYR A 682 57.35 1.27 -1.72
C TYR A 682 58.86 1.55 -1.71
N SER A 683 59.26 2.54 -2.52
CA SER A 683 60.56 3.18 -2.40
C SER A 683 60.35 4.66 -2.01
N GLY A 684 60.43 4.95 -0.70
CA GLY A 684 59.98 6.24 -0.17
C GLY A 684 58.45 6.37 -0.28
N GLU A 685 57.97 7.36 -1.03
CA GLU A 685 56.53 7.55 -1.28
C GLU A 685 56.05 6.91 -2.58
N GLU A 686 56.95 6.39 -3.44
CA GLU A 686 56.57 5.81 -4.73
C GLU A 686 56.16 4.35 -4.59
N LEU A 687 54.93 4.01 -5.04
CA LEU A 687 54.44 2.61 -5.12
C LEU A 687 55.09 1.90 -6.33
N LEU A 688 56.00 0.97 -6.07
CA LEU A 688 56.72 0.24 -7.10
C LEU A 688 55.96 -0.99 -7.61
N ALA A 689 55.30 -1.72 -6.72
CA ALA A 689 54.58 -2.92 -7.06
C ALA A 689 53.45 -3.20 -6.07
N VAL A 690 52.49 -4.00 -6.50
CA VAL A 690 51.39 -4.52 -5.66
C VAL A 690 51.39 -6.05 -5.76
N LEU A 691 51.00 -6.69 -4.65
CA LEU A 691 50.85 -8.13 -4.50
C LEU A 691 49.55 -8.44 -3.79
N ASP A 692 48.72 -9.26 -4.40
CA ASP A 692 47.58 -9.93 -3.78
C ASP A 692 47.99 -11.38 -3.54
N LEU A 693 48.04 -11.78 -2.26
CA LEU A 693 48.52 -13.07 -1.81
C LEU A 693 47.50 -13.69 -0.84
N ILE A 694 47.09 -14.93 -1.12
CA ILE A 694 46.15 -15.67 -0.32
C ILE A 694 46.87 -16.87 0.29
N THR A 695 47.01 -16.88 1.60
CA THR A 695 47.73 -17.92 2.35
C THR A 695 46.82 -19.08 2.72
N GLY A 696 47.31 -20.36 2.68
CA GLY A 696 46.53 -21.54 3.02
C GLY A 696 45.44 -21.87 1.99
N TYR A 697 45.65 -21.55 0.69
CA TYR A 697 44.73 -21.82 -0.40
C TYR A 697 45.48 -22.27 -1.66
N PRO A 698 45.04 -23.30 -2.43
CA PRO A 698 43.82 -24.12 -2.21
C PRO A 698 43.98 -25.13 -1.05
N GLU A 699 45.20 -25.51 -0.64
CA GLU A 699 45.44 -26.37 0.51
C GLU A 699 46.16 -25.58 1.62
N LYS A 700 46.17 -26.10 2.85
CA LYS A 700 46.69 -25.41 4.03
C LYS A 700 48.16 -24.98 3.90
N ASP A 701 48.96 -25.75 3.20
CA ASP A 701 50.39 -25.53 3.00
C ASP A 701 50.69 -24.80 1.67
N ASP A 702 49.67 -24.33 0.97
CA ASP A 702 49.76 -23.59 -0.29
C ASP A 702 49.57 -22.08 -0.08
N ALA A 703 50.15 -21.29 -0.99
CA ALA A 703 49.79 -19.90 -1.13
C ALA A 703 49.47 -19.55 -2.59
N PHE A 704 48.43 -18.73 -2.76
CA PHE A 704 47.94 -18.36 -4.08
C PHE A 704 48.20 -16.87 -4.35
N ILE A 705 48.77 -16.53 -5.52
CA ILE A 705 49.01 -15.19 -5.97
C ILE A 705 47.80 -14.76 -6.83
N GLY A 706 46.91 -13.98 -6.29
CA GLY A 706 45.75 -13.43 -7.00
C GLY A 706 46.17 -12.35 -8.00
N TRP A 707 47.10 -11.48 -7.60
CA TRP A 707 47.60 -10.42 -8.45
C TRP A 707 49.02 -10.00 -8.08
N PHE A 708 49.88 -9.82 -9.07
CA PHE A 708 51.24 -9.27 -8.91
C PHE A 708 51.52 -8.31 -10.06
N MET A 709 51.75 -7.05 -9.77
CA MET A 709 52.01 -6.06 -10.81
C MET A 709 53.06 -5.05 -10.37
N VAL A 710 54.03 -4.83 -11.23
CA VAL A 710 55.13 -3.85 -11.05
C VAL A 710 54.83 -2.59 -11.91
N SER A 711 55.14 -1.41 -11.44
CA SER A 711 55.00 -0.16 -12.21
C SER A 711 55.79 -0.24 -13.52
N ALA A 712 55.16 0.18 -14.62
CA ALA A 712 55.75 0.12 -15.97
C ALA A 712 57.10 0.85 -16.08
N ALA A 713 57.32 1.90 -15.26
CA ALA A 713 58.59 2.63 -15.18
C ALA A 713 59.78 1.79 -14.72
N HIS A 714 59.46 0.68 -14.08
CA HIS A 714 60.44 -0.21 -13.45
C HIS A 714 60.54 -1.59 -14.14
N HIS A 715 59.87 -1.81 -15.27
CA HIS A 715 59.98 -3.03 -16.06
C HIS A 715 61.38 -3.24 -16.63
N ARG A 716 61.77 -4.52 -16.75
CA ARG A 716 63.08 -4.99 -17.29
C ARG A 716 64.29 -4.46 -16.53
N LYS A 717 64.11 -3.92 -15.31
CA LYS A 717 65.19 -3.50 -14.41
C LYS A 717 65.51 -4.57 -13.33
N GLY A 718 64.91 -5.74 -13.39
CA GLY A 718 65.12 -6.82 -12.43
C GLY A 718 64.25 -6.74 -11.17
N ILE A 719 63.55 -5.62 -10.93
CA ILE A 719 62.80 -5.36 -9.70
C ILE A 719 61.72 -6.45 -9.45
N GLY A 720 60.92 -6.82 -10.48
CA GLY A 720 59.91 -7.83 -10.34
C GLY A 720 60.44 -9.21 -9.92
N SER A 721 61.62 -9.62 -10.49
CA SER A 721 62.28 -10.88 -10.12
C SER A 721 62.87 -10.83 -8.71
N GLN A 722 63.35 -9.68 -8.27
CA GLN A 722 63.89 -9.47 -6.94
C GLN A 722 62.78 -9.51 -5.88
N LEU A 723 61.69 -8.73 -6.08
CA LEU A 723 60.52 -8.72 -5.19
C LEU A 723 59.92 -10.11 -5.06
N PHE A 724 59.80 -10.84 -6.18
CA PHE A 724 59.28 -12.19 -6.13
C PHE A 724 60.22 -13.17 -5.41
N ALA A 725 61.54 -13.00 -5.53
CA ALA A 725 62.51 -13.81 -4.77
C ALA A 725 62.38 -13.59 -3.27
N ASP A 726 62.15 -12.33 -2.84
CA ASP A 726 61.91 -11.98 -1.43
C ASP A 726 60.57 -12.58 -0.94
N VAL A 727 59.49 -12.42 -1.69
CA VAL A 727 58.17 -13.02 -1.39
C VAL A 727 58.28 -14.53 -1.23
N ARG A 728 58.94 -15.19 -2.16
CA ARG A 728 59.17 -16.63 -2.09
C ARG A 728 59.96 -17.04 -0.83
N ALA A 729 61.02 -16.31 -0.50
CA ALA A 729 61.81 -16.57 0.71
C ALA A 729 60.98 -16.40 1.97
N ALA A 730 60.10 -15.36 2.01
CA ALA A 730 59.19 -15.13 3.11
C ALA A 730 58.16 -16.26 3.23
N MET A 731 57.53 -16.70 2.13
CA MET A 731 56.58 -17.81 2.13
C MET A 731 57.23 -19.11 2.65
N LYS A 732 58.42 -19.43 2.16
CA LYS A 732 59.18 -20.61 2.64
C LYS A 732 59.51 -20.51 4.14
N ALA A 733 59.88 -19.35 4.62
CA ALA A 733 60.17 -19.11 6.05
C ALA A 733 58.92 -19.28 6.93
N GLN A 734 57.73 -19.05 6.39
CA GLN A 734 56.42 -19.21 7.07
C GLN A 734 55.88 -20.66 6.93
N GLY A 735 56.57 -21.55 6.20
CA GLY A 735 56.22 -22.98 6.12
C GLY A 735 55.25 -23.33 4.98
N PHE A 736 55.12 -22.49 3.97
CA PHE A 736 54.40 -22.86 2.75
C PHE A 736 55.29 -23.65 1.79
N ASP A 737 54.70 -24.67 1.16
CA ASP A 737 55.48 -25.60 0.28
C ASP A 737 55.22 -25.27 -1.21
N HIS A 738 54.08 -24.73 -1.57
CA HIS A 738 53.71 -24.46 -2.96
C HIS A 738 53.22 -23.06 -3.19
N LEU A 739 53.52 -22.46 -4.35
CA LEU A 739 52.94 -21.22 -4.85
C LEU A 739 52.17 -21.50 -6.13
N THR A 740 50.92 -21.02 -6.18
CA THR A 740 50.04 -21.13 -7.36
C THR A 740 49.54 -19.78 -7.79
N LEU A 741 49.22 -19.64 -9.06
CA LEU A 741 48.57 -18.43 -9.61
C LEU A 741 47.81 -18.74 -10.89
N ASN A 742 46.88 -17.86 -11.25
CA ASN A 742 46.17 -17.94 -12.51
C ASN A 742 46.64 -16.80 -13.44
N CYS A 743 46.99 -17.13 -14.68
CA CYS A 743 47.42 -16.18 -15.68
C CYS A 743 46.54 -16.25 -16.92
N PRO A 744 46.03 -15.13 -17.46
CA PRO A 744 45.33 -15.18 -18.73
C PRO A 744 46.20 -15.70 -19.85
N ALA A 745 45.69 -16.63 -20.66
CA ALA A 745 46.43 -17.24 -21.77
C ALA A 745 46.90 -16.19 -22.82
N ALA A 746 46.18 -15.10 -22.96
CA ALA A 746 46.55 -13.95 -23.81
C ALA A 746 47.73 -13.10 -23.25
N GLY A 747 48.12 -13.35 -21.99
CA GLY A 747 49.18 -12.59 -21.29
C GLY A 747 50.59 -13.16 -21.52
N GLU A 748 51.05 -13.29 -22.75
CA GLU A 748 52.35 -13.91 -23.09
C GLU A 748 53.55 -13.35 -22.28
N ASP A 749 53.62 -12.02 -22.10
CA ASP A 749 54.69 -11.37 -21.31
C ASP A 749 54.65 -11.79 -19.82
N ALA A 750 53.45 -12.01 -19.26
CA ALA A 750 53.25 -12.41 -17.86
C ALA A 750 53.60 -13.91 -17.70
N ILE A 751 53.16 -14.74 -18.63
CA ILE A 751 53.50 -16.19 -18.63
C ILE A 751 55.02 -16.36 -18.72
N ALA A 752 55.68 -15.68 -19.65
CA ALA A 752 57.14 -15.73 -19.79
C ALA A 752 57.88 -15.25 -18.53
N PHE A 753 57.34 -14.22 -17.84
CA PHE A 753 57.90 -13.80 -16.55
C PHE A 753 57.80 -14.92 -15.51
N TRP A 754 56.64 -15.54 -15.32
CA TRP A 754 56.45 -16.59 -14.34
C TRP A 754 57.25 -17.88 -14.67
N GLU A 755 57.35 -18.25 -15.94
CA GLU A 755 58.24 -19.33 -16.40
C GLU A 755 59.70 -19.04 -16.06
N SER A 756 60.14 -17.79 -16.25
CA SER A 756 61.50 -17.36 -15.86
C SER A 756 61.73 -17.45 -14.34
N GLN A 757 60.64 -17.32 -13.55
CA GLN A 757 60.69 -17.52 -12.10
C GLN A 757 60.53 -18.99 -11.70
N GLY A 758 60.46 -19.92 -12.66
CA GLY A 758 60.44 -21.37 -12.42
C GLY A 758 59.08 -21.98 -12.22
N PHE A 759 57.99 -21.25 -12.53
CA PHE A 759 56.65 -21.84 -12.57
C PHE A 759 56.44 -22.71 -13.79
N ARG A 760 55.56 -23.72 -13.65
CA ARG A 760 55.12 -24.57 -14.76
C ARG A 760 53.63 -24.33 -15.01
N GLY A 761 53.27 -24.01 -16.25
CA GLY A 761 51.90 -23.73 -16.66
C GLY A 761 51.18 -24.95 -17.20
N THR A 762 49.89 -25.11 -16.83
CA THR A 762 48.93 -26.03 -17.43
C THR A 762 47.65 -25.27 -17.74
N VAL A 763 47.02 -25.55 -18.89
CA VAL A 763 45.74 -24.92 -19.23
C VAL A 763 44.67 -25.37 -18.22
N SER A 764 43.86 -24.44 -17.71
CA SER A 764 42.82 -24.76 -16.74
C SER A 764 41.80 -25.74 -17.35
N PRO A 765 41.38 -26.77 -16.60
CA PRO A 765 40.32 -27.67 -17.06
C PRO A 765 38.94 -26.99 -17.15
N GLU A 766 38.76 -25.91 -16.45
CA GLU A 766 37.47 -25.20 -16.33
C GLU A 766 37.34 -23.98 -17.28
N ASP A 767 38.48 -23.37 -17.68
CA ASP A 767 38.51 -22.23 -18.58
C ASP A 767 39.75 -22.25 -19.51
N GLU A 768 39.56 -22.52 -20.78
CA GLU A 768 40.64 -22.59 -21.80
C GLU A 768 41.40 -21.24 -21.97
N ASN A 769 40.88 -20.14 -21.48
CA ASN A 769 41.51 -18.81 -21.50
C ASN A 769 42.45 -18.58 -20.30
N THR A 770 42.56 -19.50 -19.37
CA THR A 770 43.33 -19.36 -18.15
C THR A 770 44.40 -20.46 -18.07
N VAL A 771 45.63 -20.06 -17.75
CA VAL A 771 46.78 -20.97 -17.48
C VAL A 771 47.01 -20.95 -15.97
N ILE A 772 46.87 -22.10 -15.33
CA ILE A 772 47.23 -22.31 -13.93
C ILE A 772 48.73 -22.56 -13.89
N MET A 773 49.46 -21.77 -13.12
CA MET A 773 50.88 -21.88 -12.96
C MET A 773 51.22 -22.25 -11.52
N SER A 774 52.08 -23.23 -11.34
CA SER A 774 52.48 -23.70 -10.02
C SER A 774 53.99 -23.91 -9.89
N ARG A 775 54.50 -23.78 -8.67
CA ARG A 775 55.89 -23.94 -8.33
C ARG A 775 56.07 -24.41 -6.88
N ASP A 776 56.97 -25.34 -6.66
CA ASP A 776 57.47 -25.71 -5.32
C ASP A 776 58.47 -24.64 -4.81
N ILE A 777 58.45 -24.31 -3.51
CA ILE A 777 59.24 -23.24 -2.88
C ILE A 777 60.23 -23.71 -1.82
#